data_22ce8fc8d45d6379eb0062419c7e6dfe
#
_entry.id   22ce8fc8d45d6379eb0062419c7e6dfe
#
_cell.length_a   1.000
_cell.length_b   1.000
_cell.length_c   1.000
_cell.angle_alpha   90.00
_cell.angle_beta   90.00
_cell.angle_gamma   90.00
#
_symmetry.space_group_name_H-M   'P 1'
#
loop_
_entity.id
_entity.type
_entity.pdbx_description
1 polymer ?
#
loop_
_entity_poly.entity_id
_entity_poly.type
_entity_poly.pdbx_seq_one_letter_code
_entity_poly.pdbx_strand_id
1 'polypeptide(L)'
;MNKAKLLTSSLGAICLAALPLSAIARPAEPPAKGASLPARVDGFIPYYFDAAKGRVLIEIPAFDADVLYYVSAATGGGSVELPFDRGVMDSAVIRFTRVGGKVLVNEQNLRFRSLSGDAAHADGVTDSFPTSTLAALPIESEAGGKVVVDATSLFMRDAANVESQLRRANQGGFKFDAGKSSFYPKRMKAFPDNTEIETSATFVADNPGALVTGVTPDPRMMTMRIHHSFLRAPTGYTPRKADPRIGVSAIRFQDYSKPFNESPEESWITRWRLEKKDPSAAISDPVKPITIYFDPAIPTPIRHAMKQGLLWWNKAYEAAGFSNAIVALDAPADMDPMDIRYAYVLWINRDERGFSSGGTYRDPRTGEVIGSKVRMDTHRIRTVGNYWDSYSGGLPADGSGITIADPGLLSEDRMAAMPAGQRDMVLLRQALLTAHELGHAQGFGHNFASSLNDRASVMEYPTPRVKVVNGKLDLSESFQKQIGAYDTYMVRYAYTPLPAASEKARLDAIIADMRAKGILYVPETDPRWTWYDDRATPTENLREALAARAIMIANYGPQLLKPDEPVGSLRNVRLWMAYLHHRYAIESGLKYVGGLYENIVVKGETLPPTEFIPAKLQRDTLGLLMEAIEPKNLALPETLLRQLTPDPGNNLEDLSTDDVFDQLRAARILAGMVLEPLFDAAKSTRMIALAARQPDTLTFPEMVDTVFAHSWNAPADGTASDRALRRVTQQVALESMMILGGSDAAAPEARAYLLDKLSTLAATLKTKAGADALTTAFHRQTARDIAHYLEDPKANAPKTATPAWGKGPRSRFPQPPGPPLG
;
A
#
# COMPACT_ATOMS: atom_id res chain seq x y z
N MET A 1 33.09 20.24 -39.14
CA MET A 1 34.25 20.05 -40.03
C MET A 1 34.55 18.59 -40.20
N ASN A 2 34.24 18.12 -41.42
CA ASN A 2 34.74 17.05 -42.23
C ASN A 2 35.90 16.19 -41.72
N LYS A 3 35.72 14.84 -41.83
CA LYS A 3 36.44 14.08 -42.87
C LYS A 3 35.96 12.63 -42.94
N ALA A 4 35.40 12.31 -44.11
CA ALA A 4 35.19 10.95 -44.62
C ALA A 4 36.51 10.40 -45.17
N LYS A 5 36.68 9.07 -45.25
CA LYS A 5 37.49 8.29 -46.21
C LYS A 5 36.89 6.88 -46.24
N LEU A 6 36.22 6.49 -47.23
CA LEU A 6 36.51 5.84 -48.52
C LEU A 6 37.33 4.54 -48.48
N LEU A 7 36.62 3.47 -48.79
CA LEU A 7 36.78 2.31 -49.71
C LEU A 7 38.21 1.77 -50.00
N THR A 8 38.31 0.44 -49.77
CA THR A 8 38.99 -0.41 -50.77
C THR A 8 38.31 -1.78 -50.85
N SER A 9 37.97 -2.17 -52.04
CA SER A 9 37.45 -3.42 -52.51
C SER A 9 38.57 -4.48 -52.65
N SER A 10 38.25 -5.76 -52.31
CA SER A 10 38.99 -6.87 -52.91
C SER A 10 38.04 -8.04 -53.21
N LEU A 11 37.99 -8.39 -54.47
CA LEU A 11 37.38 -9.62 -55.02
C LEU A 11 38.15 -10.86 -54.51
N GLY A 12 37.40 -11.96 -54.30
CA GLY A 12 38.04 -13.26 -54.20
C GLY A 12 37.15 -14.43 -53.80
N ALA A 13 36.87 -15.24 -54.74
CA ALA A 13 36.55 -16.67 -54.68
C ALA A 13 35.10 -17.12 -54.33
N ILE A 14 34.43 -17.51 -55.39
CA ILE A 14 33.22 -18.35 -55.39
C ILE A 14 33.60 -19.77 -54.99
N CYS A 15 33.10 -20.24 -53.84
CA CYS A 15 33.03 -21.68 -53.55
C CYS A 15 31.54 -22.09 -53.63
N LEU A 16 31.19 -22.88 -54.60
CA LEU A 16 29.92 -23.61 -54.65
C LEU A 16 29.91 -24.62 -53.50
N ALA A 17 29.16 -24.37 -52.46
CA ALA A 17 28.76 -25.37 -51.50
C ALA A 17 27.31 -25.79 -51.77
N ALA A 18 27.10 -27.06 -51.93
CA ALA A 18 25.81 -27.70 -52.20
C ALA A 18 24.81 -27.43 -51.06
N LEU A 19 23.66 -26.87 -51.38
CA LEU A 19 22.51 -26.76 -50.47
C LEU A 19 21.97 -28.17 -50.16
N PRO A 20 21.73 -28.49 -48.87
CA PRO A 20 20.95 -29.68 -48.56
C PRO A 20 19.48 -29.43 -48.95
N LEU A 21 18.87 -30.37 -49.60
CA LEU A 21 17.44 -30.41 -49.89
C LEU A 21 16.66 -30.14 -48.61
N SER A 22 15.88 -29.07 -48.60
CA SER A 22 14.87 -28.80 -47.58
C SER A 22 13.94 -30.01 -47.49
N ALA A 23 13.92 -30.66 -46.33
CA ALA A 23 12.92 -31.65 -46.00
C ALA A 23 11.55 -30.97 -46.07
N ILE A 24 10.77 -31.36 -47.05
CA ILE A 24 9.33 -31.02 -47.13
C ILE A 24 8.73 -31.57 -45.83
N ALA A 25 8.28 -30.67 -44.96
CA ALA A 25 7.50 -31.04 -43.78
C ALA A 25 6.28 -31.86 -44.27
N ARG A 26 6.23 -33.12 -43.87
CA ARG A 26 5.03 -33.93 -44.07
C ARG A 26 3.84 -33.15 -43.46
N PRO A 27 2.70 -33.10 -44.18
CA PRO A 27 1.47 -32.64 -43.55
C PRO A 27 1.26 -33.47 -42.28
N ALA A 28 0.93 -32.79 -41.16
CA ALA A 28 0.56 -33.49 -39.93
C ALA A 28 -0.58 -34.48 -40.28
N GLU A 29 -0.38 -35.74 -39.95
CA GLU A 29 -1.46 -36.72 -40.03
C GLU A 29 -2.66 -36.22 -39.24
N PRO A 30 -3.88 -36.34 -39.75
CA PRO A 30 -5.06 -36.04 -39.00
C PRO A 30 -5.08 -36.92 -37.75
N PRO A 31 -5.50 -36.41 -36.57
CA PRO A 31 -5.42 -37.15 -35.32
C PRO A 31 -6.17 -38.48 -35.46
N ALA A 32 -5.55 -39.55 -34.97
CA ALA A 32 -6.11 -40.89 -35.01
C ALA A 32 -7.50 -40.90 -34.35
N LYS A 33 -8.54 -41.17 -35.10
CA LYS A 33 -9.92 -41.34 -34.60
C LYS A 33 -9.89 -42.51 -33.61
N GLY A 34 -10.00 -42.18 -32.27
CA GLY A 34 -10.22 -43.22 -31.28
C GLY A 34 -9.53 -43.08 -29.91
N ALA A 35 -8.74 -42.06 -29.62
CA ALA A 35 -8.28 -41.86 -28.25
C ALA A 35 -9.45 -41.33 -27.40
N SER A 36 -9.91 -42.10 -26.40
CA SER A 36 -10.92 -41.64 -25.46
C SER A 36 -10.37 -40.45 -24.66
N LEU A 37 -11.15 -39.35 -24.53
CA LEU A 37 -10.81 -38.24 -23.64
C LEU A 37 -10.62 -38.73 -22.20
N PRO A 38 -9.71 -38.12 -21.42
CA PRO A 38 -9.61 -38.40 -19.98
C PRO A 38 -10.95 -38.19 -19.25
N ALA A 39 -11.00 -38.51 -17.95
CA ALA A 39 -12.19 -38.29 -17.17
C ALA A 39 -12.58 -36.79 -17.17
N ARG A 40 -13.86 -36.53 -17.44
CA ARG A 40 -14.44 -35.18 -17.47
C ARG A 40 -14.68 -34.70 -16.02
N VAL A 41 -14.27 -33.47 -15.74
CA VAL A 41 -14.62 -32.75 -14.50
C VAL A 41 -15.69 -31.71 -14.85
N ASP A 42 -16.87 -31.87 -14.24
CA ASP A 42 -18.03 -31.02 -14.51
C ASP A 42 -17.99 -29.70 -13.73
N GLY A 43 -18.42 -28.59 -14.37
CA GLY A 43 -18.53 -27.26 -13.78
C GLY A 43 -18.85 -26.20 -14.83
N PHE A 44 -18.55 -24.92 -14.52
CA PHE A 44 -18.83 -23.80 -15.42
C PHE A 44 -18.18 -23.99 -16.80
N ILE A 45 -16.88 -24.25 -16.83
CA ILE A 45 -16.14 -24.73 -17.99
C ILE A 45 -15.68 -26.16 -17.67
N PRO A 46 -16.27 -27.21 -18.24
CA PRO A 46 -15.79 -28.57 -18.03
C PRO A 46 -14.37 -28.72 -18.54
N TYR A 47 -13.55 -29.47 -17.82
CA TYR A 47 -12.18 -29.74 -18.23
C TYR A 47 -11.80 -31.22 -18.10
N TYR A 48 -10.71 -31.58 -18.77
CA TYR A 48 -10.12 -32.92 -18.76
C TYR A 48 -8.62 -32.78 -18.48
N PHE A 49 -8.09 -33.57 -17.57
CA PHE A 49 -6.66 -33.60 -17.29
C PHE A 49 -6.02 -34.89 -17.80
N ASP A 50 -5.21 -34.76 -18.81
CA ASP A 50 -4.40 -35.86 -19.36
C ASP A 50 -3.08 -35.94 -18.57
N ALA A 51 -3.06 -36.71 -17.49
CA ALA A 51 -1.91 -36.83 -16.62
C ALA A 51 -0.70 -37.47 -17.32
N ALA A 52 -0.93 -38.34 -18.30
CA ALA A 52 0.14 -39.03 -19.04
C ALA A 52 0.89 -38.06 -19.98
N LYS A 53 0.18 -37.08 -20.53
CA LYS A 53 0.75 -36.07 -21.45
C LYS A 53 1.00 -34.73 -20.78
N GLY A 54 0.58 -34.55 -19.53
CA GLY A 54 0.68 -33.26 -18.82
C GLY A 54 -0.14 -32.16 -19.48
N ARG A 55 -1.35 -32.46 -20.00
CA ARG A 55 -2.20 -31.51 -20.73
C ARG A 55 -3.53 -31.27 -20.05
N VAL A 56 -4.07 -30.07 -20.25
CA VAL A 56 -5.43 -29.70 -19.86
C VAL A 56 -6.24 -29.38 -21.10
N LEU A 57 -7.35 -30.11 -21.29
CA LEU A 57 -8.33 -29.81 -22.30
C LEU A 57 -9.54 -29.15 -21.65
N ILE A 58 -10.19 -28.21 -22.34
CA ILE A 58 -11.42 -27.56 -21.90
C ILE A 58 -12.52 -27.68 -22.92
N GLU A 59 -13.77 -27.81 -22.46
CA GLU A 59 -14.97 -27.75 -23.30
C GLU A 59 -15.40 -26.28 -23.42
N ILE A 60 -15.51 -25.75 -24.63
CA ILE A 60 -15.88 -24.35 -24.83
C ILE A 60 -17.33 -24.12 -24.42
N PRO A 61 -17.61 -23.23 -23.45
CA PRO A 61 -18.96 -23.04 -22.92
C PRO A 61 -19.90 -22.36 -23.93
N ALA A 62 -19.38 -21.36 -24.64
CA ALA A 62 -20.07 -20.63 -25.70
C ALA A 62 -19.04 -19.86 -26.53
N PHE A 63 -19.29 -19.69 -27.83
CA PHE A 63 -18.48 -18.81 -28.66
C PHE A 63 -18.97 -17.37 -28.56
N ASP A 64 -18.04 -16.44 -28.66
CA ASP A 64 -18.23 -14.98 -28.66
C ASP A 64 -19.03 -14.42 -27.48
N ALA A 65 -19.15 -15.21 -26.40
CA ALA A 65 -19.74 -14.79 -25.12
C ALA A 65 -18.66 -14.40 -24.12
N ASP A 66 -18.99 -13.42 -23.27
CA ASP A 66 -18.07 -12.95 -22.24
C ASP A 66 -17.87 -13.96 -21.12
N VAL A 67 -16.61 -14.23 -20.80
CA VAL A 67 -16.16 -15.02 -19.66
C VAL A 67 -15.21 -14.14 -18.85
N LEU A 68 -15.41 -14.06 -17.54
CA LEU A 68 -14.45 -13.37 -16.69
C LEU A 68 -13.25 -14.30 -16.44
N TYR A 69 -12.05 -13.78 -16.63
CA TYR A 69 -10.83 -14.52 -16.45
C TYR A 69 -9.93 -13.80 -15.46
N TYR A 70 -9.53 -14.50 -14.39
CA TYR A 70 -8.64 -13.97 -13.36
C TYR A 70 -7.38 -14.81 -13.26
N VAL A 71 -6.26 -14.12 -13.06
CA VAL A 71 -4.98 -14.75 -12.73
C VAL A 71 -4.61 -14.34 -11.31
N SER A 72 -4.29 -15.32 -10.47
CA SER A 72 -3.96 -15.09 -9.07
C SER A 72 -2.65 -15.81 -8.70
N ALA A 73 -1.90 -15.24 -7.78
CA ALA A 73 -0.84 -15.98 -7.10
C ALA A 73 -1.48 -16.89 -6.03
N ALA A 74 -1.35 -18.20 -6.17
CA ALA A 74 -1.80 -19.18 -5.18
C ALA A 74 -0.80 -19.37 -4.04
N THR A 75 0.51 -19.11 -4.32
CA THR A 75 1.56 -18.95 -3.31
C THR A 75 2.09 -17.53 -3.32
N GLY A 76 2.48 -17.00 -2.15
CA GLY A 76 3.14 -15.70 -2.06
C GLY A 76 4.61 -15.76 -2.48
N GLY A 77 5.21 -14.58 -2.70
CA GLY A 77 6.65 -14.43 -2.93
C GLY A 77 7.51 -14.52 -1.67
N GLY A 78 6.89 -14.66 -0.49
CA GLY A 78 7.58 -14.80 0.80
C GLY A 78 7.96 -13.46 1.46
N SER A 79 8.29 -12.42 0.71
CA SER A 79 8.59 -11.08 1.20
C SER A 79 7.48 -10.09 0.81
N VAL A 80 7.24 -9.10 1.66
CA VAL A 80 6.27 -8.00 1.37
C VAL A 80 6.77 -7.06 0.29
N GLU A 81 8.07 -6.95 0.11
CA GLU A 81 8.70 -6.11 -0.92
C GLU A 81 8.64 -6.76 -2.31
N LEU A 82 8.35 -8.07 -2.39
CA LEU A 82 8.04 -8.73 -3.64
C LEU A 82 6.57 -8.52 -4.01
N PRO A 83 6.27 -8.10 -5.26
CA PRO A 83 4.90 -7.76 -5.67
C PRO A 83 4.00 -8.99 -5.87
N PHE A 84 4.30 -10.09 -5.19
CA PHE A 84 3.59 -11.37 -5.28
C PHE A 84 3.01 -11.72 -3.93
N ASP A 85 1.73 -11.51 -3.79
CA ASP A 85 0.99 -11.98 -2.63
C ASP A 85 -0.11 -12.94 -3.07
N ARG A 86 -0.54 -13.82 -2.16
CA ARG A 86 -1.65 -14.73 -2.44
C ARG A 86 -2.91 -13.93 -2.75
N GLY A 87 -3.30 -13.87 -4.04
CA GLY A 87 -4.48 -13.12 -4.47
C GLY A 87 -4.48 -12.74 -5.95
N VAL A 88 -5.48 -11.98 -6.35
CA VAL A 88 -5.65 -11.53 -7.73
C VAL A 88 -4.49 -10.65 -8.16
N MET A 89 -3.88 -10.99 -9.28
CA MET A 89 -2.79 -10.25 -9.93
C MET A 89 -3.23 -9.59 -11.22
N ASP A 90 -4.19 -10.21 -11.93
CA ASP A 90 -4.72 -9.69 -13.18
C ASP A 90 -6.17 -10.13 -13.39
N SER A 91 -6.94 -9.37 -14.19
CA SER A 91 -8.32 -9.67 -14.51
C SER A 91 -8.67 -9.19 -15.92
N ALA A 92 -9.34 -10.03 -16.67
CA ALA A 92 -9.76 -9.78 -18.04
C ALA A 92 -11.21 -10.24 -18.29
N VAL A 93 -11.82 -9.71 -19.32
CA VAL A 93 -12.98 -10.32 -19.97
C VAL A 93 -12.48 -10.95 -21.27
N ILE A 94 -12.68 -12.24 -21.41
CA ILE A 94 -12.25 -12.99 -22.58
C ILE A 94 -13.45 -13.51 -23.36
N ARG A 95 -13.23 -13.71 -24.68
CA ARG A 95 -14.15 -14.43 -25.58
C ARG A 95 -13.42 -15.54 -26.28
N PHE A 96 -14.11 -16.66 -26.50
CA PHE A 96 -13.67 -17.76 -27.29
C PHE A 96 -14.19 -17.61 -28.72
N THR A 97 -13.32 -17.33 -29.66
CA THR A 97 -13.69 -17.12 -31.08
C THR A 97 -13.13 -18.24 -31.95
N ARG A 98 -14.00 -18.92 -32.70
CA ARG A 98 -13.56 -19.99 -33.58
C ARG A 98 -12.98 -19.46 -34.90
N VAL A 99 -11.79 -19.91 -35.23
CA VAL A 99 -11.13 -19.61 -36.53
C VAL A 99 -10.57 -20.92 -37.12
N GLY A 100 -11.32 -21.48 -38.07
CA GLY A 100 -10.94 -22.76 -38.69
C GLY A 100 -10.82 -23.89 -37.66
N GLY A 101 -9.67 -24.55 -37.61
CA GLY A 101 -9.35 -25.63 -36.67
C GLY A 101 -8.85 -25.19 -35.31
N LYS A 102 -9.00 -23.91 -34.94
CA LYS A 102 -8.52 -23.33 -33.67
C LYS A 102 -9.60 -22.50 -33.02
N VAL A 103 -9.47 -22.32 -31.69
CA VAL A 103 -10.24 -21.36 -30.89
C VAL A 103 -9.27 -20.33 -30.34
N LEU A 104 -9.49 -19.06 -30.67
CA LEU A 104 -8.74 -17.95 -30.10
C LEU A 104 -9.34 -17.56 -28.77
N VAL A 105 -8.49 -17.24 -27.79
CA VAL A 105 -8.85 -16.65 -26.49
C VAL A 105 -8.52 -15.17 -26.58
N ASN A 106 -9.52 -14.33 -26.82
CA ASN A 106 -9.36 -12.89 -27.04
C ASN A 106 -9.79 -12.10 -25.82
N GLU A 107 -8.88 -11.34 -25.25
CA GLU A 107 -9.17 -10.35 -24.21
C GLU A 107 -9.82 -9.13 -24.82
N GLN A 108 -10.93 -8.70 -24.23
CA GLN A 108 -11.69 -7.54 -24.67
C GLN A 108 -11.12 -6.24 -24.10
N ASN A 109 -10.95 -5.23 -24.96
CA ASN A 109 -10.50 -3.90 -24.52
C ASN A 109 -11.65 -3.10 -23.92
N LEU A 110 -11.91 -3.28 -22.62
CA LEU A 110 -13.01 -2.61 -21.92
C LEU A 110 -12.70 -1.16 -21.52
N ARG A 111 -11.52 -0.65 -21.84
CA ARG A 111 -11.16 0.73 -21.58
C ARG A 111 -11.88 1.71 -22.49
N PHE A 112 -12.28 1.27 -23.68
CA PHE A 112 -12.92 2.06 -24.72
C PHE A 112 -14.23 1.38 -25.12
N ARG A 113 -15.35 2.09 -24.98
CA ARG A 113 -16.70 1.53 -25.15
C ARG A 113 -17.63 2.49 -25.88
N SER A 114 -18.74 1.94 -26.36
CA SER A 114 -19.93 2.71 -26.70
C SER A 114 -21.11 2.18 -25.89
N LEU A 115 -21.80 3.07 -25.20
CA LEU A 115 -23.00 2.77 -24.43
C LEU A 115 -24.30 3.17 -25.19
N SER A 116 -24.20 3.56 -26.47
CA SER A 116 -25.33 4.01 -27.28
C SER A 116 -26.40 2.95 -27.54
N GLY A 117 -26.03 1.66 -27.44
CA GLY A 117 -26.88 0.56 -27.92
C GLY A 117 -26.86 0.38 -29.45
N ASP A 118 -26.17 1.24 -30.20
CA ASP A 118 -25.96 1.14 -31.63
C ASP A 118 -24.77 0.19 -31.91
N ALA A 119 -25.05 -0.93 -32.57
CA ALA A 119 -24.05 -1.94 -32.89
C ALA A 119 -22.97 -1.41 -33.84
N ALA A 120 -23.33 -0.64 -34.87
CA ALA A 120 -22.35 -0.10 -35.80
C ALA A 120 -21.39 0.89 -35.14
N HIS A 121 -21.89 1.69 -34.21
CA HIS A 121 -21.05 2.58 -33.41
C HIS A 121 -20.15 1.80 -32.45
N ALA A 122 -20.67 0.74 -31.80
CA ALA A 122 -19.89 -0.12 -30.92
C ALA A 122 -18.76 -0.86 -31.68
N ASP A 123 -19.07 -1.39 -32.88
CA ASP A 123 -18.09 -2.02 -33.78
C ASP A 123 -17.01 -1.02 -34.19
N GLY A 124 -17.39 0.20 -34.60
CA GLY A 124 -16.44 1.25 -34.95
C GLY A 124 -15.49 1.65 -33.79
N VAL A 125 -15.97 1.65 -32.53
CA VAL A 125 -15.09 1.83 -31.35
C VAL A 125 -14.16 0.61 -31.18
N THR A 126 -14.70 -0.60 -31.30
CA THR A 126 -13.91 -1.85 -31.17
C THR A 126 -12.80 -1.90 -32.21
N ASP A 127 -13.08 -1.57 -33.47
CA ASP A 127 -12.12 -1.55 -34.55
C ASP A 127 -11.04 -0.45 -34.41
N SER A 128 -11.31 0.56 -33.62
CA SER A 128 -10.35 1.66 -33.37
C SER A 128 -9.27 1.32 -32.32
N PHE A 129 -9.45 0.25 -31.55
CA PHE A 129 -8.54 -0.09 -30.47
C PHE A 129 -8.15 -1.56 -30.50
N PRO A 130 -6.84 -1.89 -30.25
CA PRO A 130 -6.38 -3.27 -30.30
C PRO A 130 -6.99 -4.13 -29.20
N THR A 131 -7.19 -5.40 -29.51
CA THR A 131 -7.48 -6.49 -28.56
C THR A 131 -6.20 -7.29 -28.29
N SER A 132 -6.22 -8.22 -27.32
CA SER A 132 -5.12 -9.13 -27.03
C SER A 132 -5.54 -10.58 -27.20
N THR A 133 -4.86 -11.32 -28.09
CA THR A 133 -5.04 -12.77 -28.19
C THR A 133 -4.11 -13.47 -27.19
N LEU A 134 -4.67 -14.03 -26.12
CA LEU A 134 -3.92 -14.68 -25.04
C LEU A 134 -3.41 -16.07 -25.44
N ALA A 135 -4.17 -16.79 -26.27
CA ALA A 135 -3.81 -18.10 -26.79
C ALA A 135 -4.60 -18.45 -28.05
N ALA A 136 -4.05 -19.39 -28.85
CA ALA A 136 -4.73 -20.02 -29.99
C ALA A 136 -4.75 -21.54 -29.74
N LEU A 137 -5.91 -22.06 -29.34
CA LEU A 137 -6.09 -23.40 -28.83
C LEU A 137 -6.50 -24.36 -29.95
N PRO A 138 -5.76 -25.43 -30.24
CA PRO A 138 -6.16 -26.41 -31.24
C PRO A 138 -7.40 -27.18 -30.80
N ILE A 139 -8.30 -27.46 -31.75
CA ILE A 139 -9.49 -28.28 -31.49
C ILE A 139 -9.06 -29.76 -31.48
N GLU A 140 -9.30 -30.43 -30.35
CA GLU A 140 -9.01 -31.86 -30.16
C GLU A 140 -10.19 -32.77 -30.52
N SER A 141 -11.41 -32.30 -30.27
CA SER A 141 -12.62 -33.09 -30.52
C SER A 141 -13.84 -32.20 -30.74
N GLU A 142 -14.70 -32.64 -31.65
CA GLU A 142 -16.03 -32.07 -31.88
C GLU A 142 -17.04 -33.22 -31.93
N ALA A 143 -17.93 -33.26 -30.95
CA ALA A 143 -18.99 -34.28 -30.90
C ALA A 143 -20.22 -33.76 -30.14
N GLY A 144 -21.42 -34.01 -30.67
CA GLY A 144 -22.68 -33.66 -29.99
C GLY A 144 -22.84 -32.15 -29.76
N GLY A 145 -22.28 -31.29 -30.62
CA GLY A 145 -22.34 -29.84 -30.49
C GLY A 145 -21.35 -29.26 -29.48
N LYS A 146 -20.48 -30.07 -28.90
CA LYS A 146 -19.42 -29.68 -27.97
C LYS A 146 -18.08 -29.58 -28.68
N VAL A 147 -17.33 -28.52 -28.38
CA VAL A 147 -15.97 -28.33 -28.89
C VAL A 147 -14.99 -28.41 -27.72
N VAL A 148 -14.08 -29.38 -27.81
CA VAL A 148 -13.00 -29.57 -26.83
C VAL A 148 -11.68 -29.15 -27.45
N VAL A 149 -10.94 -28.28 -26.73
CA VAL A 149 -9.66 -27.72 -27.17
C VAL A 149 -8.53 -28.06 -26.23
N ASP A 150 -7.31 -28.14 -26.73
CA ASP A 150 -6.11 -28.19 -25.87
C ASP A 150 -5.77 -26.78 -25.37
N ALA A 151 -6.03 -26.56 -24.08
CA ALA A 151 -5.82 -25.27 -23.44
C ALA A 151 -4.47 -25.18 -22.70
N THR A 152 -3.57 -26.14 -22.85
CA THR A 152 -2.28 -26.20 -22.15
C THR A 152 -1.46 -24.94 -22.33
N SER A 153 -1.40 -24.38 -23.54
CA SER A 153 -0.63 -23.14 -23.81
C SER A 153 -1.21 -21.88 -23.16
N LEU A 154 -2.49 -21.86 -22.84
CA LEU A 154 -3.12 -20.75 -22.13
C LEU A 154 -2.61 -20.69 -20.68
N PHE A 155 -2.30 -21.82 -20.07
CA PHE A 155 -1.90 -21.93 -18.67
C PHE A 155 -0.39 -21.99 -18.47
N MET A 156 0.35 -22.64 -19.41
CA MET A 156 1.80 -22.82 -19.33
C MET A 156 2.55 -21.61 -19.91
N ARG A 157 2.39 -20.45 -19.26
CA ARG A 157 3.02 -19.18 -19.61
C ARG A 157 3.19 -18.30 -18.37
N ASP A 158 3.91 -17.23 -18.48
CA ASP A 158 3.95 -16.17 -17.44
C ASP A 158 2.64 -15.37 -17.45
N ALA A 159 1.56 -15.99 -17.00
CA ALA A 159 0.24 -15.35 -16.97
C ALA A 159 0.12 -14.24 -15.91
N ALA A 160 0.93 -14.28 -14.88
CA ALA A 160 0.94 -13.31 -13.77
C ALA A 160 1.97 -12.18 -13.98
N ASN A 161 2.65 -12.13 -15.13
CA ASN A 161 3.67 -11.14 -15.48
C ASN A 161 4.82 -11.06 -14.45
N VAL A 162 5.20 -12.21 -13.88
CA VAL A 162 6.21 -12.36 -12.84
C VAL A 162 7.57 -11.86 -13.29
N GLU A 163 7.98 -12.18 -14.53
CA GLU A 163 9.24 -11.72 -15.12
C GLU A 163 9.41 -10.20 -15.05
N SER A 164 8.37 -9.48 -15.48
CA SER A 164 8.40 -8.02 -15.51
C SER A 164 8.38 -7.43 -14.11
N GLN A 165 7.61 -8.01 -13.19
CA GLN A 165 7.51 -7.55 -11.81
C GLN A 165 8.82 -7.73 -11.05
N LEU A 166 9.49 -8.91 -11.18
CA LEU A 166 10.81 -9.16 -10.58
C LEU A 166 11.87 -8.19 -11.12
N ARG A 167 11.83 -7.91 -12.43
CA ARG A 167 12.74 -6.94 -13.04
C ARG A 167 12.54 -5.52 -12.49
N ARG A 168 11.28 -5.07 -12.35
CA ARG A 168 10.95 -3.76 -11.75
C ARG A 168 11.39 -3.66 -10.29
N ALA A 169 11.33 -4.77 -9.55
CA ALA A 169 11.81 -4.88 -8.18
C ALA A 169 13.34 -5.06 -8.08
N ASN A 170 14.08 -4.98 -9.18
CA ASN A 170 15.53 -5.20 -9.25
C ASN A 170 15.97 -6.58 -8.74
N GLN A 171 15.14 -7.63 -8.97
CA GLN A 171 15.43 -8.99 -8.51
C GLN A 171 16.11 -9.88 -9.56
N GLY A 172 16.53 -9.31 -10.69
CA GLY A 172 17.22 -10.04 -11.77
C GLY A 172 16.34 -10.30 -12.99
N GLY A 173 16.94 -10.93 -13.99
CA GLY A 173 16.34 -11.22 -15.28
C GLY A 173 15.64 -12.58 -15.34
N PHE A 174 14.77 -12.89 -14.42
CA PHE A 174 14.01 -14.14 -14.40
C PHE A 174 13.26 -14.40 -15.70
N LYS A 175 13.20 -15.66 -16.10
CA LYS A 175 12.46 -16.17 -17.27
C LYS A 175 11.64 -17.38 -16.90
N PHE A 176 10.42 -17.45 -17.44
CA PHE A 176 9.57 -18.63 -17.32
C PHE A 176 10.21 -19.84 -17.97
N ASP A 177 10.31 -20.95 -17.25
CA ASP A 177 10.87 -22.23 -17.71
C ASP A 177 9.77 -23.27 -17.79
N ALA A 178 9.24 -23.50 -19.00
CA ALA A 178 8.21 -24.50 -19.24
C ALA A 178 8.67 -25.93 -18.91
N GLY A 179 9.98 -26.24 -19.08
CA GLY A 179 10.53 -27.56 -18.77
C GLY A 179 10.57 -27.89 -17.27
N LYS A 180 10.52 -26.87 -16.41
CA LYS A 180 10.46 -27.02 -14.94
C LYS A 180 9.08 -26.67 -14.37
N SER A 181 8.11 -26.39 -15.23
CA SER A 181 6.74 -26.05 -14.85
C SER A 181 5.79 -27.21 -15.09
N SER A 182 4.70 -27.27 -14.35
CA SER A 182 3.70 -28.33 -14.44
C SER A 182 2.32 -27.85 -14.01
N PHE A 183 1.29 -28.59 -14.34
CA PHE A 183 -0.01 -28.44 -13.68
C PHE A 183 0.06 -28.90 -12.21
N TYR A 184 -0.81 -28.33 -11.37
CA TYR A 184 -0.97 -28.73 -9.98
C TYR A 184 -2.36 -29.34 -9.74
N PRO A 185 -2.59 -30.63 -10.10
CA PRO A 185 -3.93 -31.24 -10.14
C PRO A 185 -4.69 -31.21 -8.82
N LYS A 186 -3.96 -31.22 -7.70
CA LYS A 186 -4.53 -31.19 -6.34
C LYS A 186 -5.45 -29.98 -6.11
N ARG A 187 -5.25 -28.89 -6.87
CA ARG A 187 -6.00 -27.64 -6.75
C ARG A 187 -6.77 -27.27 -8.03
N MET A 188 -6.82 -28.17 -8.99
CA MET A 188 -7.67 -28.01 -10.16
C MET A 188 -9.07 -28.49 -9.83
N LYS A 189 -10.08 -27.62 -9.99
CA LYS A 189 -11.47 -27.89 -9.61
C LYS A 189 -12.44 -27.16 -10.54
N ALA A 190 -13.66 -27.62 -10.59
CA ALA A 190 -14.74 -26.92 -11.26
C ALA A 190 -15.98 -26.86 -10.37
N PHE A 191 -16.63 -25.70 -10.39
CA PHE A 191 -17.83 -25.39 -9.61
C PHE A 191 -18.92 -24.88 -10.57
N PRO A 192 -20.17 -24.73 -10.12
CA PRO A 192 -21.27 -24.28 -10.97
C PRO A 192 -21.02 -22.93 -11.66
N ASP A 193 -20.32 -21.99 -11.00
CA ASP A 193 -20.10 -20.63 -11.50
C ASP A 193 -18.62 -20.30 -11.80
N ASN A 194 -17.70 -21.23 -11.52
CA ASN A 194 -16.29 -21.04 -11.85
C ASN A 194 -15.54 -22.35 -12.12
N THR A 195 -14.46 -22.26 -12.88
CA THR A 195 -13.52 -23.37 -13.11
C THR A 195 -12.10 -22.88 -12.84
N GLU A 196 -11.34 -23.67 -12.11
CA GLU A 196 -10.09 -23.33 -11.46
C GLU A 196 -8.98 -24.26 -11.95
N ILE A 197 -7.99 -23.71 -12.63
CA ILE A 197 -6.80 -24.44 -13.10
C ILE A 197 -5.58 -23.86 -12.40
N GLU A 198 -4.74 -24.70 -11.82
CA GLU A 198 -3.53 -24.25 -11.12
C GLU A 198 -2.26 -24.85 -11.72
N THR A 199 -1.24 -24.03 -11.89
CA THR A 199 0.09 -24.43 -12.38
C THR A 199 1.15 -24.16 -11.32
N SER A 200 2.19 -24.99 -11.29
CA SER A 200 3.48 -24.70 -10.64
C SER A 200 4.39 -24.11 -11.71
N ALA A 201 4.51 -22.79 -11.74
CA ALA A 201 5.29 -22.02 -12.70
C ALA A 201 6.68 -21.73 -12.11
N THR A 202 7.73 -22.17 -12.80
CA THR A 202 9.12 -21.95 -12.37
C THR A 202 9.76 -20.87 -13.24
N PHE A 203 10.42 -19.94 -12.58
CA PHE A 203 11.18 -18.85 -13.18
C PHE A 203 12.66 -19.02 -12.83
N VAL A 204 13.55 -18.84 -13.81
CA VAL A 204 14.99 -19.05 -13.65
C VAL A 204 15.78 -17.79 -13.95
N ALA A 205 16.85 -17.54 -13.20
CA ALA A 205 17.80 -16.44 -13.42
C ALA A 205 19.19 -16.81 -12.92
N ASP A 206 20.24 -16.33 -13.61
CA ASP A 206 21.62 -16.54 -13.17
C ASP A 206 22.03 -15.64 -12.01
N ASN A 207 21.49 -14.41 -11.96
CA ASN A 207 21.84 -13.39 -10.97
C ASN A 207 20.58 -12.92 -10.23
N PRO A 208 20.08 -13.68 -9.25
CA PRO A 208 18.92 -13.30 -8.44
C PRO A 208 19.24 -12.14 -7.51
N GLY A 209 18.24 -11.29 -7.29
CA GLY A 209 18.32 -10.24 -6.28
C GLY A 209 18.16 -10.78 -4.87
N ALA A 210 18.45 -9.92 -3.91
CA ALA A 210 18.57 -10.33 -2.53
C ALA A 210 17.22 -10.64 -1.86
N LEU A 211 16.09 -10.06 -2.30
CA LEU A 211 14.77 -10.43 -1.79
C LEU A 211 14.44 -11.88 -2.13
N VAL A 212 14.66 -12.28 -3.40
CA VAL A 212 14.45 -13.67 -3.81
C VAL A 212 15.43 -14.61 -3.09
N THR A 213 16.71 -14.19 -2.93
CA THR A 213 17.72 -14.95 -2.18
C THR A 213 17.32 -15.21 -0.73
N GLY A 214 16.62 -14.27 -0.10
CA GLY A 214 16.19 -14.40 1.29
C GLY A 214 15.04 -15.38 1.53
N VAL A 215 14.23 -15.67 0.51
CA VAL A 215 12.99 -16.44 0.68
C VAL A 215 12.92 -17.74 -0.13
N THR A 216 13.91 -18.00 -0.97
CA THR A 216 13.95 -19.19 -1.85
C THR A 216 15.09 -20.15 -1.47
N PRO A 217 14.85 -21.47 -1.47
CA PRO A 217 15.91 -22.45 -1.16
C PRO A 217 17.08 -22.41 -2.16
N ASP A 218 16.82 -22.34 -3.47
CA ASP A 218 17.78 -22.00 -4.52
C ASP A 218 17.32 -20.71 -5.20
N PRO A 219 17.98 -19.58 -4.96
CA PRO A 219 17.52 -18.29 -5.47
C PRO A 219 17.54 -18.16 -7.00
N ARG A 220 18.25 -19.05 -7.72
CA ARG A 220 18.25 -19.08 -9.19
C ARG A 220 16.95 -19.66 -9.76
N MET A 221 16.12 -20.33 -8.94
CA MET A 221 14.90 -21.02 -9.34
C MET A 221 13.76 -20.66 -8.39
N MET A 222 12.89 -19.75 -8.81
CA MET A 222 11.71 -19.39 -8.05
C MET A 222 10.49 -20.11 -8.63
N THR A 223 9.89 -21.02 -7.86
CA THR A 223 8.66 -21.70 -8.25
C THR A 223 7.47 -21.14 -7.49
N MET A 224 6.48 -20.66 -8.24
CA MET A 224 5.22 -20.14 -7.70
C MET A 224 4.05 -20.92 -8.27
N ARG A 225 3.00 -21.09 -7.47
CA ARG A 225 1.74 -21.59 -8.01
C ARG A 225 0.91 -20.42 -8.52
N ILE A 226 0.54 -20.51 -9.79
CA ILE A 226 -0.30 -19.54 -10.50
C ILE A 226 -1.67 -20.18 -10.71
N HIS A 227 -2.69 -19.44 -10.36
CA HIS A 227 -4.08 -19.89 -10.34
C HIS A 227 -4.86 -19.15 -11.42
N HIS A 228 -5.56 -19.89 -12.26
CA HIS A 228 -6.38 -19.37 -13.36
C HIS A 228 -7.84 -19.67 -13.07
N SER A 229 -8.65 -18.62 -12.98
CA SER A 229 -10.07 -18.73 -12.65
C SER A 229 -10.92 -18.24 -13.84
N PHE A 230 -11.75 -19.10 -14.38
CA PHE A 230 -12.81 -18.72 -15.31
C PHE A 230 -14.12 -18.59 -14.55
N LEU A 231 -14.74 -17.42 -14.58
CA LEU A 231 -15.95 -17.12 -13.86
C LEU A 231 -17.08 -16.79 -14.83
N ARG A 232 -18.27 -17.27 -14.51
CA ARG A 232 -19.50 -16.90 -15.22
C ARG A 232 -19.73 -15.40 -15.10
N ALA A 233 -19.85 -14.73 -16.24
CA ALA A 233 -20.13 -13.30 -16.25
C ALA A 233 -21.58 -13.03 -15.78
N PRO A 234 -21.79 -12.20 -14.75
CA PRO A 234 -23.12 -11.91 -14.25
C PRO A 234 -23.96 -11.09 -15.25
N THR A 235 -25.27 -11.13 -15.09
CA THR A 235 -26.24 -10.38 -15.89
C THR A 235 -27.24 -9.64 -15.02
N GLY A 236 -27.92 -8.64 -15.59
CA GLY A 236 -29.03 -7.94 -14.91
C GLY A 236 -28.59 -6.98 -13.79
N TYR A 237 -27.31 -6.59 -13.72
CA TYR A 237 -26.82 -5.59 -12.78
C TYR A 237 -26.91 -4.18 -13.36
N THR A 238 -27.35 -3.21 -12.55
CA THR A 238 -27.39 -1.80 -12.92
C THR A 238 -26.25 -1.05 -12.24
N PRO A 239 -25.27 -0.56 -13.02
CA PRO A 239 -24.18 0.25 -12.48
C PRO A 239 -24.69 1.55 -11.85
N ARG A 240 -23.93 2.06 -10.85
CA ARG A 240 -24.13 3.39 -10.26
C ARG A 240 -22.93 4.27 -10.58
N LYS A 241 -23.20 5.52 -10.97
CA LYS A 241 -22.16 6.49 -11.31
C LYS A 241 -21.30 6.81 -10.07
N ALA A 242 -20.00 6.92 -10.27
CA ALA A 242 -19.07 7.37 -9.24
C ALA A 242 -19.08 8.89 -9.12
N ASP A 243 -18.79 9.40 -7.92
CA ASP A 243 -18.63 10.82 -7.65
C ASP A 243 -17.26 11.07 -6.98
N PRO A 244 -16.47 12.03 -7.47
CA PRO A 244 -15.14 12.29 -6.90
C PRO A 244 -15.19 12.86 -5.48
N ARG A 245 -16.33 13.32 -5.02
CA ARG A 245 -16.52 13.92 -3.68
C ARG A 245 -16.67 12.90 -2.56
N ILE A 246 -16.65 11.58 -2.89
CA ILE A 246 -16.76 10.49 -1.91
C ILE A 246 -15.90 9.30 -2.34
N GLY A 247 -15.18 8.70 -1.38
CA GLY A 247 -14.17 7.68 -1.61
C GLY A 247 -14.72 6.27 -1.85
N VAL A 248 -15.58 6.09 -2.84
CA VAL A 248 -16.04 4.77 -3.29
C VAL A 248 -15.23 4.33 -4.50
N SER A 249 -14.68 3.11 -4.44
CA SER A 249 -13.90 2.53 -5.54
C SER A 249 -14.72 2.42 -6.82
N ALA A 250 -14.09 2.63 -7.99
CA ALA A 250 -14.78 2.63 -9.27
C ALA A 250 -13.99 1.96 -10.38
N ILE A 251 -14.68 1.42 -11.37
CA ILE A 251 -14.13 1.15 -12.70
C ILE A 251 -14.20 2.42 -13.53
N ARG A 252 -13.23 2.64 -14.40
CA ARG A 252 -13.12 3.81 -15.28
C ARG A 252 -12.91 3.38 -16.71
N PHE A 253 -13.57 4.06 -17.64
CA PHE A 253 -13.46 3.81 -19.07
C PHE A 253 -13.82 5.06 -19.87
N GLN A 254 -13.63 5.04 -21.19
CA GLN A 254 -14.05 6.09 -22.10
C GLN A 254 -15.27 5.61 -22.88
N ASP A 255 -16.35 6.37 -22.79
CA ASP A 255 -17.60 6.15 -23.53
C ASP A 255 -17.69 7.12 -24.71
N TYR A 256 -17.46 6.60 -25.90
CA TYR A 256 -17.50 7.38 -27.14
C TYR A 256 -18.92 7.68 -27.65
N SER A 257 -19.95 7.22 -26.95
CA SER A 257 -21.34 7.59 -27.26
C SER A 257 -21.78 8.90 -26.64
N LYS A 258 -20.96 9.52 -25.79
CA LYS A 258 -21.27 10.82 -25.18
C LYS A 258 -21.26 11.95 -26.22
N PRO A 259 -21.99 13.06 -25.96
CA PRO A 259 -21.91 14.26 -26.76
C PRO A 259 -20.49 14.75 -26.99
N PHE A 260 -20.17 15.22 -28.21
CA PHE A 260 -18.81 15.65 -28.57
C PHE A 260 -18.27 16.84 -27.76
N ASN A 261 -19.10 17.57 -27.07
CA ASN A 261 -18.72 18.67 -26.18
C ASN A 261 -18.55 18.22 -24.72
N GLU A 262 -18.65 16.93 -24.43
CA GLU A 262 -18.42 16.34 -23.12
C GLU A 262 -17.16 15.47 -23.12
N SER A 263 -16.56 15.29 -21.92
CA SER A 263 -15.48 14.30 -21.75
C SER A 263 -16.03 12.88 -21.97
N PRO A 264 -15.33 12.04 -22.72
CA PRO A 264 -15.71 10.64 -22.88
C PRO A 264 -15.53 9.84 -21.58
N GLU A 265 -14.84 10.37 -20.58
CA GLU A 265 -14.61 9.65 -19.32
C GLU A 265 -15.92 9.28 -18.63
N GLU A 266 -16.01 8.03 -18.22
CA GLU A 266 -17.11 7.49 -17.41
C GLU A 266 -16.54 6.65 -16.27
N SER A 267 -17.23 6.65 -15.13
CA SER A 267 -16.84 5.84 -13.97
C SER A 267 -18.04 5.33 -13.20
N TRP A 268 -18.00 4.04 -12.89
CA TRP A 268 -19.04 3.36 -12.14
C TRP A 268 -18.47 2.75 -10.87
N ILE A 269 -19.19 2.94 -9.72
CA ILE A 269 -18.72 2.42 -8.43
C ILE A 269 -18.65 0.90 -8.42
N THR A 270 -17.72 0.39 -7.64
CA THR A 270 -17.60 -1.04 -7.35
C THR A 270 -18.42 -1.35 -6.10
N ARG A 271 -19.40 -2.25 -6.20
CA ARG A 271 -20.24 -2.68 -5.06
C ARG A 271 -20.84 -4.06 -5.25
N TRP A 272 -21.27 -4.69 -4.18
CA TRP A 272 -22.10 -5.88 -4.22
C TRP A 272 -23.51 -5.57 -4.71
N ARG A 273 -24.17 -6.53 -5.32
CA ARG A 273 -25.62 -6.46 -5.58
C ARG A 273 -26.36 -6.70 -4.28
N LEU A 274 -27.09 -5.69 -3.79
CA LEU A 274 -27.99 -5.80 -2.67
C LEU A 274 -29.39 -5.34 -3.10
N GLU A 275 -30.37 -6.22 -2.95
CA GLU A 275 -31.77 -5.96 -3.25
C GLU A 275 -32.59 -6.27 -2.01
N LYS A 276 -33.53 -5.39 -1.67
CA LYS A 276 -34.42 -5.60 -0.51
C LYS A 276 -35.32 -6.82 -0.71
N LYS A 277 -35.48 -7.63 0.30
CA LYS A 277 -36.44 -8.73 0.31
C LYS A 277 -37.88 -8.18 0.30
N ASP A 278 -38.12 -7.06 0.99
CA ASP A 278 -39.33 -6.26 0.88
C ASP A 278 -38.97 -4.84 0.39
N PRO A 279 -39.18 -4.56 -0.91
CA PRO A 279 -38.88 -3.25 -1.49
C PRO A 279 -39.70 -2.09 -0.90
N SER A 280 -40.86 -2.38 -0.31
CA SER A 280 -41.77 -1.37 0.28
C SER A 280 -41.38 -0.97 1.70
N ALA A 281 -40.65 -1.80 2.42
CA ALA A 281 -40.25 -1.52 3.78
C ALA A 281 -39.14 -0.45 3.84
N ALA A 282 -39.17 0.43 4.83
CA ALA A 282 -38.11 1.41 5.05
C ALA A 282 -36.76 0.73 5.29
N ILE A 283 -36.76 -0.33 6.11
CA ILE A 283 -35.61 -1.19 6.35
C ILE A 283 -36.06 -2.64 6.07
N SER A 284 -35.25 -3.41 5.34
CA SER A 284 -35.52 -4.82 5.00
C SER A 284 -34.23 -5.61 4.97
N ASP A 285 -34.30 -6.89 5.30
CA ASP A 285 -33.20 -7.80 4.98
C ASP A 285 -32.95 -7.83 3.46
N PRO A 286 -31.73 -8.05 3.01
CA PRO A 286 -31.47 -8.28 1.60
C PRO A 286 -31.94 -9.67 1.15
N VAL A 287 -32.25 -9.82 -0.12
CA VAL A 287 -32.52 -11.12 -0.75
C VAL A 287 -31.34 -12.06 -0.56
N LYS A 288 -30.12 -11.55 -0.76
CA LYS A 288 -28.85 -12.26 -0.52
C LYS A 288 -27.91 -11.35 0.29
N PRO A 289 -27.64 -11.68 1.56
CA PRO A 289 -26.68 -10.91 2.36
C PRO A 289 -25.25 -11.13 1.86
N ILE A 290 -24.37 -10.16 2.13
CA ILE A 290 -22.93 -10.30 1.94
C ILE A 290 -22.41 -11.21 3.05
N THR A 291 -22.23 -12.49 2.73
CA THR A 291 -21.79 -13.51 3.70
C THR A 291 -20.30 -13.73 3.56
N ILE A 292 -19.58 -13.53 4.65
CA ILE A 292 -18.10 -13.69 4.71
C ILE A 292 -17.78 -14.88 5.61
N TYR A 293 -16.96 -15.78 5.10
CA TYR A 293 -16.49 -16.98 5.79
C TYR A 293 -15.06 -16.80 6.27
N PHE A 294 -14.79 -17.17 7.51
CA PHE A 294 -13.49 -17.03 8.15
C PHE A 294 -12.75 -18.37 8.19
N ASP A 295 -11.47 -18.34 7.78
CA ASP A 295 -10.57 -19.48 7.76
C ASP A 295 -10.47 -20.12 9.16
N PRO A 296 -10.70 -21.44 9.30
CA PRO A 296 -10.50 -22.16 10.56
C PRO A 296 -9.05 -22.08 11.09
N ALA A 297 -8.06 -21.79 10.24
CA ALA A 297 -6.67 -21.58 10.64
C ALA A 297 -6.48 -20.31 11.48
N ILE A 298 -7.44 -19.38 11.49
CA ILE A 298 -7.39 -18.19 12.36
C ILE A 298 -7.66 -18.64 13.80
N PRO A 299 -6.79 -18.34 14.78
CA PRO A 299 -7.02 -18.64 16.19
C PRO A 299 -8.37 -18.11 16.69
N THR A 300 -9.10 -18.89 17.49
CA THR A 300 -10.48 -18.60 17.87
C THR A 300 -10.71 -17.21 18.46
N PRO A 301 -9.91 -16.70 19.43
CA PRO A 301 -10.12 -15.36 19.98
C PRO A 301 -9.99 -14.25 18.91
N ILE A 302 -9.02 -14.42 18.02
CA ILE A 302 -8.76 -13.47 16.92
C ILE A 302 -9.89 -13.52 15.90
N ARG A 303 -10.31 -14.73 15.50
CA ARG A 303 -11.42 -14.94 14.57
C ARG A 303 -12.71 -14.34 15.11
N HIS A 304 -12.95 -14.48 16.42
CA HIS A 304 -14.11 -13.86 17.07
C HIS A 304 -14.05 -12.34 16.99
N ALA A 305 -12.91 -11.72 17.35
CA ALA A 305 -12.72 -10.29 17.25
C ALA A 305 -12.87 -9.78 15.79
N MET A 306 -12.32 -10.52 14.83
CA MET A 306 -12.45 -10.20 13.40
C MET A 306 -13.92 -10.21 12.95
N LYS A 307 -14.71 -11.21 13.36
CA LYS A 307 -16.13 -11.26 13.03
C LYS A 307 -16.89 -10.07 13.63
N GLN A 308 -16.57 -9.68 14.86
CA GLN A 308 -17.17 -8.49 15.47
C GLN A 308 -16.86 -7.21 14.68
N GLY A 309 -15.60 -7.01 14.26
CA GLY A 309 -15.21 -5.86 13.45
C GLY A 309 -15.96 -5.78 12.12
N LEU A 310 -16.15 -6.93 11.44
CA LEU A 310 -16.96 -7.00 10.24
C LEU A 310 -18.42 -6.58 10.49
N LEU A 311 -19.02 -7.05 11.57
CA LEU A 311 -20.43 -6.81 11.89
C LEU A 311 -20.71 -5.33 12.25
N TRP A 312 -19.69 -4.52 12.57
CA TRP A 312 -19.87 -3.06 12.77
C TRP A 312 -20.52 -2.37 11.56
N TRP A 313 -20.26 -2.85 10.35
CA TRP A 313 -20.82 -2.28 9.12
C TRP A 313 -22.33 -2.36 9.03
N ASN A 314 -23.00 -3.32 9.71
CA ASN A 314 -24.46 -3.45 9.66
C ASN A 314 -25.18 -2.16 10.07
N LYS A 315 -24.62 -1.41 11.03
CA LYS A 315 -25.17 -0.09 11.42
C LYS A 315 -25.20 0.92 10.27
N ALA A 316 -24.20 0.92 9.38
CA ALA A 316 -24.20 1.77 8.21
C ALA A 316 -25.19 1.30 7.15
N TYR A 317 -25.36 -0.03 7.02
CA TYR A 317 -26.35 -0.59 6.10
C TYR A 317 -27.80 -0.32 6.55
N GLU A 318 -28.06 -0.29 7.85
CA GLU A 318 -29.37 0.15 8.36
C GLU A 318 -29.70 1.58 7.91
N ALA A 319 -28.70 2.49 7.93
CA ALA A 319 -28.87 3.86 7.42
C ALA A 319 -29.09 3.91 5.90
N ALA A 320 -28.74 2.86 5.17
CA ALA A 320 -29.02 2.69 3.74
C ALA A 320 -30.31 1.93 3.45
N GLY A 321 -31.03 1.46 4.51
CA GLY A 321 -32.29 0.75 4.42
C GLY A 321 -32.19 -0.77 4.40
N PHE A 322 -31.08 -1.35 4.90
CA PHE A 322 -30.90 -2.80 4.98
C PHE A 322 -30.61 -3.25 6.42
N SER A 323 -31.37 -4.19 6.95
CA SER A 323 -31.01 -4.99 8.13
C SER A 323 -30.19 -6.22 7.71
N ASN A 324 -29.33 -6.72 8.60
CA ASN A 324 -28.58 -7.96 8.37
C ASN A 324 -27.87 -8.07 7.01
N ALA A 325 -27.35 -6.93 6.50
CA ALA A 325 -26.69 -6.87 5.21
C ALA A 325 -25.40 -7.68 5.17
N ILE A 326 -24.69 -7.74 6.30
CA ILE A 326 -23.42 -8.44 6.49
C ILE A 326 -23.62 -9.62 7.45
N VAL A 327 -23.11 -10.79 7.03
CA VAL A 327 -23.13 -12.02 7.84
C VAL A 327 -21.69 -12.56 7.95
N ALA A 328 -21.27 -12.89 9.16
CA ALA A 328 -19.92 -13.40 9.49
C ALA A 328 -20.01 -14.84 10.01
N LEU A 329 -19.50 -15.82 9.27
CA LEU A 329 -19.56 -17.23 9.60
C LEU A 329 -18.17 -17.86 9.68
N ASP A 330 -18.03 -18.93 10.46
CA ASP A 330 -16.88 -19.81 10.34
C ASP A 330 -17.05 -20.69 9.09
N ALA A 331 -15.97 -20.90 8.34
CA ALA A 331 -16.03 -21.76 7.16
C ALA A 331 -16.25 -23.21 7.58
N PRO A 332 -17.29 -23.88 7.05
CA PRO A 332 -17.48 -25.32 7.24
C PRO A 332 -16.27 -26.12 6.73
N ALA A 333 -16.04 -27.29 7.32
CA ALA A 333 -14.87 -28.12 6.98
C ALA A 333 -14.88 -28.63 5.51
N ASP A 334 -16.05 -28.75 4.92
CA ASP A 334 -16.27 -29.19 3.54
C ASP A 334 -16.32 -28.03 2.53
N MET A 335 -16.26 -26.76 3.01
CA MET A 335 -16.23 -25.60 2.13
C MET A 335 -14.91 -25.49 1.39
N ASP A 336 -14.99 -25.33 0.10
CA ASP A 336 -13.80 -25.00 -0.70
C ASP A 336 -13.68 -23.48 -0.92
N PRO A 337 -12.60 -22.85 -0.41
CA PRO A 337 -12.42 -21.40 -0.60
C PRO A 337 -12.16 -21.00 -2.06
N MET A 338 -11.99 -21.93 -2.99
CA MET A 338 -11.87 -21.68 -4.42
C MET A 338 -13.22 -21.49 -5.12
N ASP A 339 -14.31 -21.91 -4.50
CA ASP A 339 -15.66 -21.67 -5.04
C ASP A 339 -16.00 -20.18 -4.90
N ILE A 340 -16.24 -19.51 -6.04
CA ILE A 340 -16.47 -18.04 -6.10
C ILE A 340 -17.76 -17.63 -5.37
N ARG A 341 -18.67 -18.55 -5.15
CA ARG A 341 -19.91 -18.26 -4.40
C ARG A 341 -19.67 -17.89 -2.95
N TYR A 342 -18.45 -18.16 -2.42
CA TYR A 342 -18.07 -17.90 -1.04
C TYR A 342 -17.01 -16.79 -0.95
N ALA A 343 -17.35 -15.70 -0.30
CA ALA A 343 -16.37 -14.70 0.10
C ALA A 343 -15.62 -15.17 1.36
N TYR A 344 -14.30 -15.01 1.38
CA TYR A 344 -13.48 -15.74 2.35
C TYR A 344 -12.35 -14.85 2.92
N VAL A 345 -12.09 -14.99 4.23
CA VAL A 345 -10.94 -14.37 4.90
C VAL A 345 -9.84 -15.41 5.08
N LEU A 346 -8.71 -15.18 4.44
CA LEU A 346 -7.52 -16.05 4.46
C LEU A 346 -6.56 -15.60 5.55
N TRP A 347 -5.94 -16.59 6.24
CA TRP A 347 -4.85 -16.37 7.18
C TRP A 347 -3.50 -16.59 6.47
N ILE A 348 -2.62 -15.57 6.42
CA ILE A 348 -1.38 -15.63 5.65
C ILE A 348 -0.16 -15.33 6.51
N ASN A 349 0.96 -15.95 6.15
CA ASN A 349 2.27 -15.76 6.78
C ASN A 349 3.27 -15.23 5.74
N ARG A 350 4.22 -14.41 6.20
CA ARG A 350 5.36 -13.91 5.43
C ARG A 350 6.64 -13.98 6.27
N ASP A 351 7.79 -13.78 5.64
CA ASP A 351 9.10 -13.73 6.33
C ASP A 351 9.18 -12.50 7.25
N GLU A 352 8.80 -11.35 6.73
CA GLU A 352 8.73 -10.11 7.48
C GLU A 352 7.31 -9.57 7.62
N ARG A 353 7.17 -8.50 8.41
CA ARG A 353 5.91 -7.81 8.57
C ARG A 353 5.41 -7.26 7.24
N GLY A 354 4.18 -7.64 6.87
CA GLY A 354 3.49 -7.15 5.69
C GLY A 354 2.18 -6.42 6.01
N PHE A 355 1.38 -6.28 5.00
CA PHE A 355 0.05 -5.67 5.06
C PHE A 355 -1.05 -6.72 4.87
N SER A 356 -2.22 -6.45 5.40
CA SER A 356 -3.46 -7.14 5.04
C SER A 356 -4.05 -6.51 3.79
N SER A 357 -4.96 -7.17 3.11
CA SER A 357 -5.54 -6.64 1.87
C SER A 357 -6.93 -7.19 1.62
N GLY A 358 -7.88 -6.29 1.41
CA GLY A 358 -9.22 -6.59 0.90
C GLY A 358 -9.19 -6.81 -0.61
N GLY A 359 -9.32 -8.07 -1.06
CA GLY A 359 -9.37 -8.44 -2.47
C GLY A 359 -10.78 -8.71 -2.96
N THR A 360 -11.15 -8.17 -4.14
CA THR A 360 -12.46 -8.40 -4.77
C THR A 360 -12.32 -9.03 -6.13
N TYR A 361 -13.23 -9.96 -6.45
CA TYR A 361 -13.55 -10.36 -7.80
C TYR A 361 -14.70 -9.47 -8.27
N ARG A 362 -14.45 -8.59 -9.22
CA ARG A 362 -15.43 -7.62 -9.73
C ARG A 362 -15.60 -7.81 -11.24
N ASP A 363 -16.82 -7.67 -11.72
CA ASP A 363 -17.04 -7.63 -13.16
C ASP A 363 -16.48 -6.33 -13.75
N PRO A 364 -15.43 -6.38 -14.61
CA PRO A 364 -14.84 -5.18 -15.20
C PRO A 364 -15.79 -4.44 -16.15
N ARG A 365 -16.90 -5.08 -16.57
CA ARG A 365 -17.90 -4.48 -17.43
C ARG A 365 -18.83 -3.52 -16.68
N THR A 366 -19.11 -3.81 -15.39
CA THR A 366 -20.21 -3.15 -14.65
C THR A 366 -19.79 -2.61 -13.28
N GLY A 367 -18.68 -3.10 -12.69
CA GLY A 367 -18.29 -2.81 -11.31
C GLY A 367 -18.98 -3.68 -10.26
N GLU A 368 -19.84 -4.65 -10.65
CA GLU A 368 -20.45 -5.57 -9.70
C GLU A 368 -19.40 -6.44 -9.00
N VAL A 369 -19.41 -6.48 -7.67
CA VAL A 369 -18.58 -7.41 -6.89
C VAL A 369 -19.28 -8.76 -6.85
N ILE A 370 -18.58 -9.81 -7.28
CA ILE A 370 -19.10 -11.19 -7.38
C ILE A 370 -18.50 -12.11 -6.33
N GLY A 371 -17.40 -11.72 -5.72
CA GLY A 371 -16.73 -12.49 -4.68
C GLY A 371 -15.63 -11.67 -4.01
N SER A 372 -15.09 -12.19 -2.90
CA SER A 372 -13.99 -11.55 -2.18
C SER A 372 -13.08 -12.59 -1.53
N LYS A 373 -11.77 -12.32 -1.55
CA LYS A 373 -10.74 -13.06 -0.83
C LYS A 373 -9.89 -12.04 -0.08
N VAL A 374 -10.19 -11.85 1.19
CA VAL A 374 -9.46 -10.95 2.08
C VAL A 374 -8.30 -11.70 2.72
N ARG A 375 -7.13 -11.10 2.74
CA ARG A 375 -5.90 -11.66 3.30
C ARG A 375 -5.54 -10.93 4.59
N MET A 376 -5.42 -11.68 5.68
CA MET A 376 -5.06 -11.14 7.00
C MET A 376 -3.67 -11.64 7.39
N ASP A 377 -2.75 -10.69 7.61
CA ASP A 377 -1.36 -10.97 7.93
C ASP A 377 -1.16 -11.28 9.42
N THR A 378 -0.50 -12.42 9.71
CA THR A 378 -0.22 -12.87 11.08
C THR A 378 0.74 -11.96 11.84
N HIS A 379 1.64 -11.26 11.14
CA HIS A 379 2.61 -10.35 11.77
C HIS A 379 1.96 -9.15 12.46
N ARG A 380 0.70 -8.84 12.12
CA ARG A 380 -0.01 -7.71 12.73
C ARG A 380 -0.16 -7.87 14.24
N ILE A 381 -0.33 -9.10 14.72
CA ILE A 381 -0.41 -9.41 16.14
C ILE A 381 0.90 -9.04 16.86
N ARG A 382 2.03 -9.46 16.28
CA ARG A 382 3.36 -9.10 16.81
C ARG A 382 3.60 -7.60 16.80
N THR A 383 3.20 -6.92 15.71
CA THR A 383 3.36 -5.47 15.59
C THR A 383 2.64 -4.75 16.74
N VAL A 384 1.39 -5.15 17.03
CA VAL A 384 0.61 -4.56 18.12
C VAL A 384 1.20 -4.92 19.48
N GLY A 385 1.69 -6.16 19.64
CA GLY A 385 2.43 -6.58 20.83
C GLY A 385 3.67 -5.72 21.07
N ASN A 386 4.46 -5.46 20.03
CA ASN A 386 5.65 -4.60 20.12
C ASN A 386 5.30 -3.14 20.47
N TYR A 387 4.16 -2.61 19.96
CA TYR A 387 3.67 -1.29 20.39
C TYR A 387 3.33 -1.29 21.88
N TRP A 388 2.58 -2.29 22.34
CA TRP A 388 2.28 -2.44 23.77
C TRP A 388 3.56 -2.47 24.61
N ASP A 389 4.50 -3.35 24.27
CA ASP A 389 5.76 -3.48 25.00
C ASP A 389 6.55 -2.15 25.00
N SER A 390 6.58 -1.42 23.88
CA SER A 390 7.26 -0.12 23.80
C SER A 390 6.63 0.95 24.71
N TYR A 391 5.32 0.87 24.95
CA TYR A 391 4.56 1.83 25.75
C TYR A 391 4.43 1.40 27.21
N SER A 392 4.55 0.11 27.51
CA SER A 392 4.26 -0.47 28.81
C SER A 392 5.12 0.06 29.95
N GLY A 393 6.34 0.52 29.68
CA GLY A 393 7.19 1.18 30.68
C GLY A 393 6.57 2.43 31.31
N GLY A 394 5.67 3.10 30.59
CA GLY A 394 4.90 4.25 31.07
C GLY A 394 3.54 3.87 31.67
N LEU A 395 3.13 2.59 31.62
CA LEU A 395 1.89 2.07 32.18
C LEU A 395 2.06 1.66 33.64
N PRO A 396 0.97 1.53 34.42
CA PRO A 396 1.02 0.89 35.73
C PRO A 396 1.46 -0.57 35.60
N ALA A 397 2.37 -1.00 36.46
CA ALA A 397 3.01 -2.30 36.37
C ALA A 397 2.10 -3.46 36.85
N ASP A 398 1.57 -4.21 35.94
CA ASP A 398 1.24 -5.64 36.10
C ASP A 398 2.14 -6.54 35.21
N GLY A 399 3.27 -6.07 35.00
CA GLY A 399 4.59 -6.40 34.52
C GLY A 399 4.92 -7.76 33.94
N SER A 400 4.03 -8.54 33.35
CA SER A 400 4.39 -9.72 32.57
C SER A 400 4.17 -9.55 31.08
N GLY A 401 4.95 -8.65 30.47
CA GLY A 401 4.97 -8.52 29.01
C GLY A 401 5.39 -9.83 28.35
N ILE A 402 4.45 -10.60 27.83
CA ILE A 402 4.76 -11.75 26.95
C ILE A 402 4.78 -11.22 25.54
N THR A 403 5.96 -11.15 24.94
CA THR A 403 6.09 -10.94 23.50
C THR A 403 5.61 -12.18 22.78
N ILE A 404 4.79 -12.05 21.76
CA ILE A 404 4.39 -13.18 20.92
C ILE A 404 5.57 -13.50 20.01
N ALA A 405 6.43 -14.41 20.44
CA ALA A 405 7.64 -14.78 19.69
C ALA A 405 7.34 -15.72 18.51
N ASP A 406 6.20 -16.41 18.50
CA ASP A 406 5.85 -17.40 17.48
C ASP A 406 4.37 -17.36 17.13
N PRO A 407 4.00 -16.88 15.92
CA PRO A 407 2.59 -16.81 15.49
C PRO A 407 1.97 -18.17 15.15
N GLY A 408 2.77 -19.18 14.84
CA GLY A 408 2.28 -20.52 14.53
C GLY A 408 1.67 -21.23 15.74
N LEU A 409 1.84 -20.64 16.93
CA LEU A 409 1.50 -21.23 18.20
C LEU A 409 0.51 -20.39 19.04
N LEU A 410 -0.23 -19.46 18.41
CA LEU A 410 -1.31 -18.73 19.09
C LEU A 410 -2.49 -19.68 19.41
N SER A 411 -2.29 -20.52 20.41
CA SER A 411 -3.41 -21.22 21.06
C SER A 411 -4.18 -20.25 21.95
N GLU A 412 -5.41 -20.58 22.30
CA GLU A 412 -6.22 -19.81 23.27
C GLU A 412 -5.45 -19.61 24.59
N ASP A 413 -4.73 -20.63 25.03
CA ASP A 413 -3.90 -20.60 26.24
C ASP A 413 -2.81 -19.53 26.20
N ARG A 414 -2.22 -19.26 25.01
CA ARG A 414 -1.19 -18.24 24.86
C ARG A 414 -1.73 -16.83 24.88
N MET A 415 -2.92 -16.60 24.35
CA MET A 415 -3.59 -15.30 24.50
C MET A 415 -4.06 -15.07 25.94
N ALA A 416 -4.48 -16.10 26.66
CA ALA A 416 -4.82 -16.02 28.07
C ALA A 416 -3.63 -15.62 28.96
N ALA A 417 -2.41 -15.96 28.54
CA ALA A 417 -1.16 -15.59 29.24
C ALA A 417 -0.71 -14.15 28.99
N MET A 418 -1.32 -13.42 28.03
CA MET A 418 -1.02 -12.00 27.81
C MET A 418 -1.60 -11.13 28.93
N PRO A 419 -0.92 -10.01 29.32
CA PRO A 419 -1.56 -8.96 30.11
C PRO A 419 -2.90 -8.55 29.49
N ALA A 420 -3.92 -8.35 30.31
CA ALA A 420 -5.28 -8.08 29.84
C ALA A 420 -5.32 -6.92 28.82
N GLY A 421 -4.65 -5.82 29.11
CA GLY A 421 -4.62 -4.64 28.22
C GLY A 421 -3.90 -4.93 26.88
N GLN A 422 -2.82 -5.73 26.89
CA GLN A 422 -2.13 -6.13 25.64
C GLN A 422 -3.07 -7.00 24.78
N ARG A 423 -3.72 -7.97 25.39
CA ARG A 423 -4.69 -8.84 24.71
C ARG A 423 -5.84 -8.01 24.11
N ASP A 424 -6.42 -7.11 24.89
CA ASP A 424 -7.54 -6.29 24.44
C ASP A 424 -7.13 -5.35 23.30
N MET A 425 -5.94 -4.76 23.38
CA MET A 425 -5.39 -3.93 22.31
C MET A 425 -5.16 -4.75 21.01
N VAL A 426 -4.63 -5.95 21.11
CA VAL A 426 -4.44 -6.87 19.96
C VAL A 426 -5.78 -7.25 19.34
N LEU A 427 -6.76 -7.68 20.14
CA LEU A 427 -8.07 -8.11 19.66
C LEU A 427 -8.84 -6.95 19.01
N LEU A 428 -8.85 -5.80 19.67
CA LEU A 428 -9.49 -4.59 19.13
C LEU A 428 -8.86 -4.16 17.80
N ARG A 429 -7.51 -4.23 17.71
CA ARG A 429 -6.82 -3.94 16.47
C ARG A 429 -7.17 -4.92 15.35
N GLN A 430 -7.35 -6.22 15.66
CA GLN A 430 -7.78 -7.22 14.68
C GLN A 430 -9.23 -6.97 14.23
N ALA A 431 -10.10 -6.56 15.12
CA ALA A 431 -11.47 -6.16 14.78
C ALA A 431 -11.48 -4.95 13.82
N LEU A 432 -10.73 -3.90 14.18
CA LEU A 432 -10.61 -2.68 13.36
C LEU A 432 -9.98 -2.97 11.98
N LEU A 433 -8.90 -3.78 11.94
CA LEU A 433 -8.27 -4.16 10.68
C LEU A 433 -9.26 -4.94 9.79
N THR A 434 -10.03 -5.83 10.39
CA THR A 434 -11.03 -6.60 9.63
C THR A 434 -12.16 -5.70 9.10
N ALA A 435 -12.61 -4.73 9.89
CA ALA A 435 -13.56 -3.72 9.41
C ALA A 435 -12.99 -2.95 8.22
N HIS A 436 -11.71 -2.57 8.25
CA HIS A 436 -10.99 -1.87 7.18
C HIS A 436 -10.90 -2.72 5.91
N GLU A 437 -10.29 -3.91 5.99
CA GLU A 437 -10.06 -4.76 4.81
C GLU A 437 -11.37 -5.23 4.16
N LEU A 438 -12.38 -5.50 4.97
CA LEU A 438 -13.70 -5.83 4.47
C LEU A 438 -14.48 -4.61 4.00
N GLY A 439 -14.11 -3.39 4.41
CA GLY A 439 -14.55 -2.15 3.78
C GLY A 439 -14.09 -2.08 2.31
N HIS A 440 -12.83 -2.40 2.03
CA HIS A 440 -12.34 -2.53 0.65
C HIS A 440 -13.09 -3.60 -0.14
N ALA A 441 -13.37 -4.74 0.50
CA ALA A 441 -14.15 -5.81 -0.12
C ALA A 441 -15.61 -5.42 -0.42
N GLN A 442 -16.11 -4.35 0.17
CA GLN A 442 -17.43 -3.77 -0.10
C GLN A 442 -17.40 -2.65 -1.15
N GLY A 443 -16.22 -2.28 -1.63
CA GLY A 443 -16.02 -1.23 -2.63
C GLY A 443 -15.61 0.13 -2.07
N PHE A 444 -15.17 0.22 -0.81
CA PHE A 444 -14.79 1.49 -0.19
C PHE A 444 -13.29 1.76 -0.31
N GLY A 445 -12.95 3.00 -0.66
CA GLY A 445 -11.58 3.52 -0.67
C GLY A 445 -11.21 4.18 0.66
N HIS A 446 -9.95 4.54 0.82
CA HIS A 446 -9.47 5.24 2.00
C HIS A 446 -10.03 6.66 2.10
N ASN A 447 -10.20 7.15 3.33
CA ASN A 447 -10.36 8.57 3.63
C ASN A 447 -9.40 8.99 4.75
N PHE A 448 -8.23 9.46 4.37
CA PHE A 448 -7.18 9.92 5.31
C PHE A 448 -7.41 11.35 5.83
N ALA A 449 -8.60 11.92 5.65
CA ALA A 449 -9.03 13.17 6.27
C ALA A 449 -10.02 12.94 7.44
N SER A 450 -10.25 11.70 7.84
CA SER A 450 -11.27 11.37 8.84
C SER A 450 -10.87 11.74 10.26
N SER A 451 -9.56 11.90 10.54
CA SER A 451 -9.03 12.45 11.80
C SER A 451 -9.57 13.83 12.15
N LEU A 452 -9.95 14.66 11.15
CA LEU A 452 -10.62 15.95 11.35
C LEU A 452 -11.90 15.86 12.19
N ASN A 453 -12.57 14.73 12.18
CA ASN A 453 -13.84 14.45 12.85
C ASN A 453 -13.72 13.28 13.84
N ASP A 454 -12.64 13.20 14.58
CA ASP A 454 -12.37 12.19 15.62
C ASP A 454 -12.59 10.74 15.12
N ARG A 455 -11.76 10.28 14.22
CA ARG A 455 -11.82 8.90 13.68
C ARG A 455 -13.15 8.61 12.96
N ALA A 456 -13.52 9.51 12.06
CA ALA A 456 -14.80 9.40 11.33
C ALA A 456 -14.87 8.22 10.37
N SER A 457 -13.78 7.46 10.15
CA SER A 457 -13.76 6.30 9.25
C SER A 457 -12.84 5.19 9.74
N VAL A 458 -13.26 3.93 9.53
CA VAL A 458 -12.36 2.77 9.63
C VAL A 458 -11.48 2.65 8.38
N MET A 459 -11.81 3.35 7.28
CA MET A 459 -11.03 3.37 6.04
C MET A 459 -9.85 4.34 6.12
N GLU A 460 -9.21 4.43 7.27
CA GLU A 460 -8.03 5.21 7.59
C GLU A 460 -6.96 4.30 8.22
N TYR A 461 -5.74 4.82 8.38
CA TYR A 461 -4.64 4.12 9.05
C TYR A 461 -4.29 4.76 10.40
N PRO A 462 -5.10 4.59 11.46
CA PRO A 462 -4.83 5.23 12.73
C PRO A 462 -3.64 4.58 13.44
N THR A 463 -2.78 5.42 14.03
CA THR A 463 -1.84 4.97 15.06
C THR A 463 -2.60 4.57 16.33
N PRO A 464 -2.01 3.75 17.23
CA PRO A 464 -2.56 3.63 18.56
C PRO A 464 -2.66 5.00 19.23
N ARG A 465 -3.84 5.40 19.66
CA ARG A 465 -4.02 6.63 20.46
C ARG A 465 -3.37 6.43 21.81
N VAL A 466 -2.43 7.30 22.14
CA VAL A 466 -1.73 7.30 23.42
C VAL A 466 -2.01 8.63 24.12
N LYS A 467 -2.82 8.60 25.15
CA LYS A 467 -3.09 9.77 25.99
C LYS A 467 -2.07 9.86 27.12
N VAL A 468 -1.84 11.08 27.61
CA VAL A 468 -1.09 11.31 28.84
C VAL A 468 -2.07 11.75 29.91
N VAL A 469 -2.25 10.92 30.94
CA VAL A 469 -3.16 11.17 32.06
C VAL A 469 -2.35 11.07 33.38
N ASN A 470 -2.33 12.13 34.15
CA ASN A 470 -1.60 12.20 35.42
C ASN A 470 -0.12 11.77 35.32
N GLY A 471 0.55 12.17 34.22
CA GLY A 471 1.96 11.82 33.97
C GLY A 471 2.23 10.37 33.58
N LYS A 472 1.20 9.59 33.26
CA LYS A 472 1.29 8.21 32.78
C LYS A 472 0.64 8.07 31.41
N LEU A 473 1.03 7.04 30.67
CA LEU A 473 0.39 6.69 29.40
C LEU A 473 -0.97 5.99 29.66
N ASP A 474 -1.95 6.31 28.83
CA ASP A 474 -3.26 5.65 28.79
C ASP A 474 -3.55 5.16 27.39
N LEU A 475 -3.75 3.83 27.25
CA LEU A 475 -4.06 3.14 26.00
C LEU A 475 -5.52 2.65 25.92
N SER A 476 -6.40 3.07 26.84
CA SER A 476 -7.79 2.61 26.92
C SER A 476 -8.60 2.89 25.64
N GLU A 477 -8.20 3.93 24.91
CA GLU A 477 -8.77 4.32 23.62
C GLU A 477 -7.79 4.14 22.46
N SER A 478 -6.88 3.17 22.54
CA SER A 478 -5.85 2.97 21.52
C SER A 478 -6.42 2.85 20.10
N PHE A 479 -7.56 2.19 19.92
CA PHE A 479 -8.24 2.04 18.64
C PHE A 479 -9.74 2.26 18.78
N GLN A 480 -10.41 2.64 17.67
CA GLN A 480 -11.87 2.76 17.63
C GLN A 480 -12.56 1.40 17.70
N LYS A 481 -13.82 1.40 18.19
CA LYS A 481 -14.60 0.20 18.51
C LYS A 481 -15.85 0.05 17.63
N GLN A 482 -15.99 0.85 16.59
CA GLN A 482 -17.11 0.87 15.65
C GLN A 482 -16.71 1.60 14.37
N ILE A 483 -17.55 1.50 13.33
CA ILE A 483 -17.40 2.33 12.13
C ILE A 483 -17.63 3.82 12.45
N GLY A 484 -17.09 4.69 11.59
CA GLY A 484 -17.23 6.13 11.74
C GLY A 484 -18.43 6.73 10.99
N ALA A 485 -18.60 8.03 11.14
CA ALA A 485 -19.68 8.75 10.49
C ALA A 485 -19.51 8.77 8.96
N TYR A 486 -18.28 8.94 8.46
CA TYR A 486 -17.96 8.93 7.04
C TYR A 486 -18.28 7.57 6.40
N ASP A 487 -18.00 6.48 7.10
CA ASP A 487 -18.31 5.11 6.62
C ASP A 487 -19.81 4.96 6.34
N THR A 488 -20.65 5.54 7.19
CA THR A 488 -22.10 5.55 6.99
C THR A 488 -22.48 6.29 5.71
N TYR A 489 -21.82 7.40 5.36
CA TYR A 489 -22.07 8.13 4.11
C TYR A 489 -21.63 7.33 2.88
N MET A 490 -20.50 6.64 2.94
CA MET A 490 -20.08 5.75 1.84
C MET A 490 -21.11 4.65 1.58
N VAL A 491 -21.60 3.99 2.65
CA VAL A 491 -22.61 2.93 2.52
C VAL A 491 -23.92 3.51 1.99
N ARG A 492 -24.38 4.67 2.49
CA ARG A 492 -25.59 5.34 1.97
C ARG A 492 -25.46 5.69 0.49
N TYR A 493 -24.31 6.23 0.07
CA TYR A 493 -24.05 6.54 -1.33
C TYR A 493 -24.06 5.28 -2.19
N ALA A 494 -23.35 4.24 -1.77
CA ALA A 494 -23.17 3.03 -2.57
C ALA A 494 -24.43 2.15 -2.62
N TYR A 495 -25.16 2.02 -1.51
CA TYR A 495 -26.15 0.94 -1.36
C TYR A 495 -27.60 1.39 -1.16
N THR A 496 -27.92 2.65 -0.85
CA THR A 496 -29.33 3.06 -0.75
C THR A 496 -30.07 2.76 -2.06
N PRO A 497 -31.16 1.99 -2.05
CA PRO A 497 -31.97 1.76 -3.23
C PRO A 497 -32.66 3.06 -3.65
N LEU A 498 -32.41 3.51 -4.88
CA LEU A 498 -32.92 4.77 -5.40
C LEU A 498 -33.62 4.57 -6.75
N PRO A 499 -34.79 5.18 -6.99
CA PRO A 499 -35.39 5.20 -8.32
C PRO A 499 -34.47 5.95 -9.31
N ALA A 500 -34.28 5.42 -10.51
CA ALA A 500 -33.39 5.99 -11.52
C ALA A 500 -33.66 7.49 -11.79
N ALA A 501 -34.94 7.89 -11.85
CA ALA A 501 -35.36 9.29 -12.11
C ALA A 501 -34.88 10.28 -11.03
N SER A 502 -34.64 9.84 -9.81
CA SER A 502 -34.23 10.70 -8.68
C SER A 502 -32.84 10.35 -8.14
N GLU A 503 -32.17 9.36 -8.70
CA GLU A 503 -30.90 8.83 -8.15
C GLU A 503 -29.85 9.94 -7.97
N LYS A 504 -29.56 10.70 -9.04
CA LYS A 504 -28.55 11.77 -8.97
C LYS A 504 -28.85 12.80 -7.88
N ALA A 505 -30.08 13.34 -7.82
CA ALA A 505 -30.46 14.34 -6.84
C ALA A 505 -30.36 13.80 -5.39
N ARG A 506 -30.69 12.53 -5.18
CA ARG A 506 -30.62 11.87 -3.88
C ARG A 506 -29.15 11.62 -3.46
N LEU A 507 -28.29 11.24 -4.39
CA LEU A 507 -26.86 11.07 -4.13
C LEU A 507 -26.20 12.41 -3.82
N ASP A 508 -26.51 13.46 -4.56
CA ASP A 508 -26.05 14.83 -4.27
C ASP A 508 -26.48 15.29 -2.87
N ALA A 509 -27.71 14.98 -2.44
CA ALA A 509 -28.22 15.32 -1.11
C ALA A 509 -27.45 14.56 0.01
N ILE A 510 -27.03 13.31 -0.23
CA ILE A 510 -26.19 12.56 0.72
C ILE A 510 -24.84 13.24 0.90
N ILE A 511 -24.19 13.68 -0.19
CA ILE A 511 -22.90 14.38 -0.14
C ILE A 511 -23.05 15.75 0.53
N ALA A 512 -24.11 16.49 0.21
CA ALA A 512 -24.39 17.79 0.82
C ALA A 512 -24.60 17.67 2.34
N ASP A 513 -25.36 16.67 2.82
CA ASP A 513 -25.54 16.39 4.26
C ASP A 513 -24.23 16.02 4.95
N MET A 514 -23.37 15.23 4.32
CA MET A 514 -22.03 14.88 4.81
C MET A 514 -21.19 16.16 5.04
N ARG A 515 -21.14 17.03 4.02
CA ARG A 515 -20.34 18.26 4.06
C ARG A 515 -20.89 19.29 5.04
N ALA A 516 -22.21 19.41 5.16
CA ALA A 516 -22.84 20.29 6.14
C ALA A 516 -22.47 19.95 7.59
N LYS A 517 -22.04 18.68 7.84
CA LYS A 517 -21.52 18.23 9.13
C LYS A 517 -20.00 18.34 9.25
N GLY A 518 -19.34 18.97 8.29
CA GLY A 518 -17.89 19.13 8.27
C GLY A 518 -17.12 17.84 7.97
N ILE A 519 -17.79 16.77 7.54
CA ILE A 519 -17.13 15.52 7.14
C ILE A 519 -16.71 15.66 5.68
N LEU A 520 -15.40 15.55 5.44
CA LEU A 520 -14.79 15.81 4.14
C LEU A 520 -14.16 14.56 3.53
N TYR A 521 -14.16 14.52 2.22
CA TYR A 521 -13.26 13.72 1.39
C TYR A 521 -12.45 14.71 0.54
N VAL A 522 -11.13 14.65 0.63
CA VAL A 522 -10.22 15.62 0.01
C VAL A 522 -9.23 14.90 -0.91
N PRO A 523 -8.60 15.61 -1.86
CA PRO A 523 -7.58 14.99 -2.71
C PRO A 523 -6.30 14.65 -1.91
N GLU A 524 -5.50 13.73 -2.42
CA GLU A 524 -4.24 13.29 -1.80
C GLU A 524 -3.22 14.43 -1.61
N THR A 525 -3.31 15.47 -2.43
CA THR A 525 -2.47 16.67 -2.35
C THR A 525 -2.82 17.61 -1.19
N ASP A 526 -4.01 17.46 -0.62
CA ASP A 526 -4.45 18.26 0.53
C ASP A 526 -3.67 17.91 1.80
N PRO A 527 -3.23 18.86 2.60
CA PRO A 527 -2.55 18.61 3.87
C PRO A 527 -3.34 17.78 4.88
N ARG A 528 -4.66 17.82 4.82
CA ARG A 528 -5.55 17.03 5.67
C ARG A 528 -5.62 15.56 5.26
N TRP A 529 -5.17 15.19 4.06
CA TRP A 529 -4.97 13.82 3.63
C TRP A 529 -3.66 13.28 4.21
N THR A 530 -3.69 12.78 5.45
CA THR A 530 -2.50 12.33 6.16
C THR A 530 -2.68 10.93 6.74
N TRP A 531 -1.72 10.07 6.44
CA TRP A 531 -1.68 8.72 7.00
C TRP A 531 -1.23 8.78 8.46
N TYR A 532 -1.83 7.95 9.30
CA TYR A 532 -1.39 7.71 10.68
C TYR A 532 -1.48 8.91 11.62
N ASP A 533 -2.26 9.93 11.31
CA ASP A 533 -2.62 10.97 12.28
C ASP A 533 -3.82 10.57 13.14
N ASP A 534 -4.11 11.30 14.19
CA ASP A 534 -5.16 10.93 15.15
C ASP A 534 -5.90 12.13 15.78
N ARG A 535 -5.60 13.36 15.36
CA ARG A 535 -6.23 14.58 15.90
C ARG A 535 -6.69 15.49 14.77
N ALA A 536 -7.62 16.40 15.12
CA ALA A 536 -8.18 17.33 14.16
C ALA A 536 -7.14 18.33 13.62
N THR A 537 -6.07 18.59 14.37
CA THR A 537 -5.00 19.48 13.94
C THR A 537 -3.62 18.86 14.13
N PRO A 538 -2.65 19.17 13.25
CA PRO A 538 -1.29 18.65 13.38
C PRO A 538 -0.58 19.15 14.65
N THR A 539 -0.95 20.35 15.16
CA THR A 539 -0.38 20.89 16.40
C THR A 539 -0.81 20.09 17.63
N GLU A 540 -2.08 19.70 17.71
CA GLU A 540 -2.56 18.83 18.79
C GLU A 540 -1.90 17.45 18.72
N ASN A 541 -1.92 16.84 17.54
CA ASN A 541 -1.34 15.53 17.32
C ASN A 541 0.15 15.50 17.69
N LEU A 542 0.94 16.48 17.21
CA LEU A 542 2.38 16.53 17.49
C LEU A 542 2.70 16.84 18.97
N ARG A 543 1.93 17.72 19.62
CA ARG A 543 2.12 18.03 21.03
C ARG A 543 1.86 16.81 21.92
N GLU A 544 0.79 16.09 21.68
CA GLU A 544 0.47 14.88 22.43
C GLU A 544 1.49 13.76 22.16
N ALA A 545 1.89 13.58 20.90
CA ALA A 545 2.90 12.58 20.55
C ALA A 545 4.27 12.87 21.19
N LEU A 546 4.69 14.14 21.27
CA LEU A 546 5.92 14.54 21.97
C LEU A 546 5.83 14.27 23.48
N ALA A 547 4.70 14.61 24.10
CA ALA A 547 4.50 14.37 25.54
C ALA A 547 4.49 12.86 25.86
N ALA A 548 3.79 12.05 25.06
CA ALA A 548 3.76 10.60 25.22
C ALA A 548 5.16 10.00 25.03
N ARG A 549 5.87 10.42 23.99
CA ARG A 549 7.25 9.98 23.71
C ARG A 549 8.19 10.26 24.88
N ALA A 550 8.12 11.43 25.50
CA ALA A 550 8.96 11.78 26.62
C ALA A 550 8.79 10.76 27.78
N ILE A 551 7.55 10.36 28.07
CA ILE A 551 7.24 9.34 29.08
C ILE A 551 7.77 7.97 28.65
N MET A 552 7.59 7.58 27.39
CA MET A 552 8.09 6.31 26.87
C MET A 552 9.61 6.20 27.03
N ILE A 553 10.36 7.21 26.61
CA ILE A 553 11.82 7.21 26.69
C ILE A 553 12.30 7.23 28.14
N ALA A 554 11.69 8.00 29.02
CA ALA A 554 12.04 8.07 30.44
C ALA A 554 11.84 6.72 31.18
N ASN A 555 10.91 5.90 30.69
CA ASN A 555 10.57 4.61 31.29
C ASN A 555 11.01 3.41 30.41
N TYR A 556 11.86 3.63 29.42
CA TYR A 556 12.39 2.55 28.58
C TYR A 556 13.60 1.89 29.27
N GLY A 557 13.61 0.55 29.32
CA GLY A 557 14.72 -0.16 29.95
C GLY A 557 14.48 -1.66 30.18
N PRO A 558 15.31 -2.33 30.99
CA PRO A 558 15.29 -3.80 31.17
C PRO A 558 13.96 -4.36 31.72
N GLN A 559 13.16 -3.54 32.38
CA GLN A 559 11.83 -3.94 32.87
C GLN A 559 10.85 -4.33 31.73
N LEU A 560 11.18 -3.99 30.49
CA LEU A 560 10.41 -4.35 29.29
C LEU A 560 10.80 -5.73 28.72
N LEU A 561 11.91 -6.31 29.23
CA LEU A 561 12.41 -7.57 28.78
C LEU A 561 11.72 -8.73 29.52
N LYS A 562 11.60 -9.86 28.83
CA LYS A 562 11.15 -11.12 29.44
C LYS A 562 12.25 -11.70 30.31
N PRO A 563 11.88 -12.61 31.23
CA PRO A 563 12.88 -13.48 31.86
C PRO A 563 13.75 -14.14 30.79
N ASP A 564 15.08 -14.14 31.00
CA ASP A 564 16.09 -14.74 30.10
C ASP A 564 16.29 -14.04 28.72
N GLU A 565 15.59 -12.95 28.45
CA GLU A 565 15.83 -12.14 27.24
C GLU A 565 17.15 -11.34 27.39
N PRO A 566 18.08 -11.38 26.41
CA PRO A 566 19.31 -10.59 26.49
C PRO A 566 19.05 -9.10 26.62
N VAL A 567 19.83 -8.39 27.43
CA VAL A 567 19.70 -6.92 27.58
C VAL A 567 19.89 -6.21 26.25
N GLY A 568 20.72 -6.74 25.36
CA GLY A 568 20.90 -6.21 24.00
C GLY A 568 19.60 -6.11 23.17
N SER A 569 18.60 -6.96 23.46
CA SER A 569 17.29 -6.90 22.81
C SER A 569 16.53 -5.58 23.03
N LEU A 570 16.97 -4.72 23.97
CA LEU A 570 16.43 -3.37 24.13
C LEU A 570 16.64 -2.50 22.89
N ARG A 571 17.66 -2.75 22.08
CA ARG A 571 17.97 -1.94 20.88
C ARG A 571 17.21 -2.38 19.61
N ASN A 572 16.28 -3.32 19.74
CA ASN A 572 15.45 -3.82 18.64
C ASN A 572 14.30 -2.86 18.26
N VAL A 573 13.34 -3.34 17.47
CA VAL A 573 12.20 -2.57 16.95
C VAL A 573 11.41 -1.80 18.03
N ARG A 574 11.35 -2.30 19.27
CA ARG A 574 10.64 -1.64 20.39
C ARG A 574 11.25 -0.27 20.76
N LEU A 575 12.59 -0.15 20.76
CA LEU A 575 13.24 1.15 20.99
C LEU A 575 12.82 2.18 19.93
N TRP A 576 12.80 1.76 18.69
CA TRP A 576 12.47 2.66 17.59
C TRP A 576 10.97 3.05 17.57
N MET A 577 10.09 2.16 18.03
CA MET A 577 8.68 2.50 18.25
C MET A 577 8.51 3.59 19.30
N ALA A 578 9.29 3.57 20.37
CA ALA A 578 9.31 4.61 21.38
C ALA A 578 10.05 5.88 20.91
N TYR A 579 11.25 5.74 20.35
CA TYR A 579 12.10 6.86 19.92
C TYR A 579 11.47 7.67 18.79
N LEU A 580 10.87 7.01 17.80
CA LEU A 580 10.19 7.60 16.65
C LEU A 580 8.65 7.62 16.81
N HIS A 581 8.12 7.57 18.03
CA HIS A 581 6.68 7.56 18.29
C HIS A 581 5.93 8.67 17.53
N HIS A 582 6.50 9.86 17.50
CA HIS A 582 5.91 11.07 16.92
C HIS A 582 6.16 11.24 15.41
N ARG A 583 6.77 10.28 14.72
CA ARG A 583 7.14 10.40 13.28
C ARG A 583 5.99 10.74 12.34
N TYR A 584 4.81 10.16 12.57
CA TYR A 584 3.63 10.42 11.74
C TYR A 584 2.99 11.78 12.04
N ALA A 585 3.05 12.21 13.30
CA ALA A 585 2.63 13.55 13.67
C ALA A 585 3.58 14.63 13.07
N ILE A 586 4.88 14.33 12.95
CA ILE A 586 5.85 15.16 12.20
C ILE A 586 5.44 15.23 10.73
N GLU A 587 5.16 14.10 10.09
CA GLU A 587 4.76 14.05 8.68
C GLU A 587 3.49 14.86 8.43
N SER A 588 2.47 14.70 9.28
CA SER A 588 1.25 15.52 9.24
C SER A 588 1.58 17.01 9.36
N GLY A 589 2.36 17.40 10.36
CA GLY A 589 2.76 18.80 10.56
C GLY A 589 3.49 19.40 9.37
N LEU A 590 4.38 18.64 8.75
CA LEU A 590 5.14 19.07 7.58
C LEU A 590 4.26 19.36 6.36
N LYS A 591 3.13 18.69 6.18
CA LYS A 591 2.17 18.98 5.11
C LYS A 591 1.48 20.34 5.29
N TYR A 592 1.24 20.75 6.53
CA TYR A 592 0.61 22.04 6.84
C TYR A 592 1.55 23.23 6.64
N VAL A 593 2.85 23.09 6.92
CA VAL A 593 3.85 24.15 6.70
C VAL A 593 3.99 24.41 5.19
N GLY A 594 3.60 25.62 4.77
CA GLY A 594 3.55 26.04 3.36
C GLY A 594 2.52 25.26 2.53
N GLY A 595 1.51 24.68 3.16
CA GLY A 595 0.40 23.99 2.53
C GLY A 595 -0.74 24.91 2.10
N LEU A 596 -1.68 24.34 1.35
CA LEU A 596 -2.94 24.96 0.96
C LEU A 596 -4.04 23.90 1.10
N TYR A 597 -5.19 24.22 1.66
CA TYR A 597 -6.35 23.32 1.64
C TYR A 597 -6.93 23.24 0.25
N GLU A 598 -7.25 22.03 -0.18
CA GLU A 598 -7.85 21.74 -1.48
C GLU A 598 -9.14 20.95 -1.27
N ASN A 599 -10.24 21.42 -1.86
CA ASN A 599 -11.53 20.75 -1.77
C ASN A 599 -11.95 20.24 -3.14
N ILE A 600 -12.47 19.01 -3.20
CA ILE A 600 -13.12 18.50 -4.42
C ILE A 600 -14.50 19.11 -4.51
N VAL A 601 -14.72 20.05 -5.41
CA VAL A 601 -15.98 20.76 -5.57
C VAL A 601 -16.54 20.62 -6.99
N VAL A 602 -17.86 20.66 -7.13
CA VAL A 602 -18.55 20.70 -8.42
C VAL A 602 -19.27 22.03 -8.61
N LYS A 603 -19.59 22.39 -9.85
CA LYS A 603 -20.27 23.63 -10.16
C LYS A 603 -21.59 23.76 -9.38
N GLY A 604 -21.77 24.90 -8.70
CA GLY A 604 -22.93 25.19 -7.88
C GLY A 604 -22.78 24.94 -6.38
N GLU A 605 -21.67 24.37 -5.94
CA GLU A 605 -21.34 24.27 -4.51
C GLU A 605 -20.73 25.56 -3.97
N THR A 606 -20.93 25.81 -2.68
CA THR A 606 -20.45 27.01 -1.99
C THR A 606 -19.09 26.82 -1.32
N LEU A 607 -18.63 25.56 -1.17
CA LEU A 607 -17.32 25.27 -0.60
C LEU A 607 -16.22 25.81 -1.53
N PRO A 608 -15.24 26.60 -1.04
CA PRO A 608 -14.18 27.10 -1.90
C PRO A 608 -13.27 25.96 -2.39
N PRO A 609 -12.85 25.96 -3.66
CA PRO A 609 -11.91 24.95 -4.17
C PRO A 609 -10.58 24.92 -3.43
N THR A 610 -10.09 26.07 -2.99
CA THR A 610 -8.83 26.20 -2.22
C THR A 610 -9.00 27.22 -1.11
N GLU A 611 -8.32 26.96 0.05
CA GLU A 611 -8.27 27.89 1.18
C GLU A 611 -6.86 27.95 1.75
N PHE A 612 -6.43 29.15 2.18
CA PHE A 612 -5.16 29.29 2.87
C PHE A 612 -5.22 28.67 4.26
N ILE A 613 -4.19 27.90 4.60
CA ILE A 613 -4.03 27.42 5.97
C ILE A 613 -3.75 28.63 6.88
N PRO A 614 -4.46 28.78 8.03
CA PRO A 614 -4.22 29.89 8.94
C PRO A 614 -2.73 30.00 9.31
N ALA A 615 -2.17 31.20 9.14
CA ALA A 615 -0.76 31.48 9.40
C ALA A 615 -0.32 31.09 10.82
N LYS A 616 -1.19 31.36 11.81
CA LYS A 616 -0.93 30.94 13.19
C LYS A 616 -0.75 29.42 13.31
N LEU A 617 -1.61 28.63 12.67
CA LEU A 617 -1.52 27.17 12.69
C LEU A 617 -0.20 26.68 12.07
N GLN A 618 0.23 27.30 10.96
CA GLN A 618 1.51 26.95 10.32
C GLN A 618 2.71 27.30 11.23
N ARG A 619 2.71 28.48 11.88
CA ARG A 619 3.76 28.92 12.81
C ARG A 619 3.82 28.04 14.06
N ASP A 620 2.68 27.75 14.67
CA ASP A 620 2.61 26.89 15.85
C ASP A 620 3.11 25.46 15.52
N THR A 621 2.75 24.94 14.35
CA THR A 621 3.20 23.63 13.85
C THR A 621 4.72 23.64 13.62
N LEU A 622 5.25 24.66 12.96
CA LEU A 622 6.69 24.80 12.72
C LEU A 622 7.46 24.87 14.06
N GLY A 623 6.96 25.59 15.03
CA GLY A 623 7.56 25.65 16.37
C GLY A 623 7.66 24.30 17.05
N LEU A 624 6.61 23.48 16.99
CA LEU A 624 6.62 22.10 17.52
C LEU A 624 7.54 21.16 16.73
N LEU A 625 7.64 21.33 15.41
CA LEU A 625 8.61 20.59 14.58
C LEU A 625 10.05 20.90 15.00
N MET A 626 10.34 22.18 15.29
CA MET A 626 11.66 22.56 15.79
C MET A 626 11.90 22.03 17.22
N GLU A 627 10.91 22.05 18.08
CA GLU A 627 10.99 21.46 19.41
C GLU A 627 11.34 19.97 19.36
N ALA A 628 10.77 19.22 18.40
CA ALA A 628 11.02 17.79 18.24
C ALA A 628 12.51 17.45 18.00
N ILE A 629 13.29 18.38 17.46
CA ILE A 629 14.72 18.20 17.14
C ILE A 629 15.66 18.98 18.05
N GLU A 630 15.18 19.51 19.15
CA GLU A 630 16.03 20.07 20.19
C GLU A 630 16.82 18.96 20.91
N PRO A 631 18.05 19.23 21.41
CA PRO A 631 18.88 18.24 22.08
C PRO A 631 18.13 17.42 23.14
N LYS A 632 17.29 18.07 23.97
CA LYS A 632 16.50 17.40 25.04
C LYS A 632 15.57 16.31 24.50
N ASN A 633 15.06 16.49 23.27
CA ASN A 633 14.17 15.54 22.60
C ASN A 633 14.91 14.53 21.69
N LEU A 634 16.16 14.80 21.32
CA LEU A 634 17.02 13.87 20.60
C LEU A 634 17.77 12.92 21.52
N ALA A 635 18.04 13.35 22.76
CA ALA A 635 18.83 12.58 23.72
C ALA A 635 18.09 11.35 24.25
N LEU A 636 18.87 10.28 24.48
CA LEU A 636 18.48 9.14 25.30
C LEU A 636 19.15 9.25 26.69
N PRO A 637 18.50 8.78 27.77
CA PRO A 637 19.11 8.74 29.10
C PRO A 637 20.43 7.93 29.10
N GLU A 638 21.44 8.41 29.79
CA GLU A 638 22.74 7.72 29.87
C GLU A 638 22.60 6.31 30.46
N THR A 639 21.69 6.10 31.39
CA THR A 639 21.36 4.81 31.96
C THR A 639 20.85 3.82 30.90
N LEU A 640 20.06 4.32 29.94
CA LEU A 640 19.58 3.53 28.81
C LEU A 640 20.72 3.24 27.81
N LEU A 641 21.50 4.27 27.44
CA LEU A 641 22.61 4.12 26.49
C LEU A 641 23.60 3.01 26.90
N ARG A 642 23.86 2.88 28.20
CA ARG A 642 24.74 1.79 28.73
C ARG A 642 24.13 0.39 28.61
N GLN A 643 22.83 0.29 28.41
CA GLN A 643 22.12 -0.98 28.29
C GLN A 643 21.89 -1.39 26.83
N LEU A 644 22.07 -0.47 25.88
CA LEU A 644 21.89 -0.72 24.45
C LEU A 644 23.12 -1.44 23.86
N THR A 645 23.45 -2.61 24.41
CA THR A 645 24.54 -3.48 23.94
C THR A 645 24.10 -4.28 22.70
N PRO A 646 25.04 -4.87 21.92
CA PRO A 646 24.70 -5.78 20.84
C PRO A 646 23.81 -6.93 21.33
N ASP A 647 22.85 -7.34 20.50
CA ASP A 647 22.03 -8.53 20.75
C ASP A 647 22.67 -9.75 20.05
N PRO A 648 23.32 -10.66 20.80
CA PRO A 648 24.00 -11.80 20.19
C PRO A 648 23.05 -12.86 19.62
N GLY A 649 21.78 -12.82 19.99
CA GLY A 649 20.77 -13.81 19.60
C GLY A 649 19.92 -13.43 18.37
N ASN A 650 19.88 -12.16 18.00
CA ASN A 650 18.94 -11.66 17.00
C ASN A 650 19.53 -10.58 16.07
N ASN A 651 20.44 -11.01 15.21
CA ASN A 651 21.05 -10.12 14.21
C ASN A 651 20.06 -9.57 13.17
N LEU A 652 18.84 -10.08 13.08
CA LEU A 652 17.82 -9.64 12.12
C LEU A 652 17.05 -8.42 12.61
N GLU A 653 16.88 -8.28 13.91
CA GLU A 653 16.21 -7.14 14.55
C GLU A 653 17.20 -6.12 15.17
N ASP A 654 18.50 -6.44 15.19
CA ASP A 654 19.53 -5.49 15.60
C ASP A 654 19.75 -4.43 14.51
N LEU A 655 19.10 -3.32 14.72
CA LEU A 655 19.07 -2.16 13.85
C LEU A 655 20.21 -1.19 14.15
N SER A 656 21.14 -1.58 14.98
CA SER A 656 22.30 -0.77 15.31
C SER A 656 23.36 -0.86 14.23
N THR A 657 24.21 0.10 14.27
CA THR A 657 25.21 0.35 13.26
C THR A 657 26.59 -0.13 13.65
N ASP A 658 26.82 -0.32 14.94
CA ASP A 658 28.13 -0.64 15.53
C ASP A 658 27.98 -1.35 16.88
N ASP A 659 29.09 -1.80 17.46
CA ASP A 659 29.16 -2.41 18.79
C ASP A 659 28.58 -1.50 19.89
N VAL A 660 28.66 -0.18 19.70
CA VAL A 660 28.06 0.84 20.57
C VAL A 660 26.85 1.47 19.87
N PHE A 661 25.76 1.63 20.59
CA PHE A 661 24.60 2.34 20.05
C PHE A 661 24.93 3.79 19.71
N ASP A 662 24.84 4.16 18.43
CA ASP A 662 25.12 5.51 17.94
C ASP A 662 23.92 6.45 18.10
N GLN A 663 23.86 7.13 19.24
CA GLN A 663 22.84 8.14 19.52
C GLN A 663 22.85 9.30 18.50
N LEU A 664 24.03 9.71 18.03
CA LEU A 664 24.11 10.82 17.07
C LEU A 664 23.50 10.45 15.72
N ARG A 665 23.63 9.21 15.33
CA ARG A 665 22.99 8.69 14.11
C ARG A 665 21.46 8.61 14.28
N ALA A 666 20.98 8.15 15.44
CA ALA A 666 19.55 8.16 15.75
C ALA A 666 18.97 9.58 15.70
N ALA A 667 19.70 10.54 16.28
CA ALA A 667 19.35 11.96 16.24
C ALA A 667 19.36 12.52 14.80
N ARG A 668 20.35 12.13 13.97
CA ARG A 668 20.42 12.55 12.57
C ARG A 668 19.21 12.08 11.76
N ILE A 669 18.75 10.86 12.01
CA ILE A 669 17.54 10.33 11.39
C ILE A 669 16.32 11.19 11.72
N LEU A 670 16.10 11.48 13.00
CA LEU A 670 14.96 12.28 13.43
C LEU A 670 15.07 13.74 12.94
N ALA A 671 16.25 14.33 12.99
CA ALA A 671 16.48 15.67 12.45
C ALA A 671 16.22 15.72 10.93
N GLY A 672 16.64 14.69 10.18
CA GLY A 672 16.37 14.56 8.75
C GLY A 672 14.88 14.47 8.43
N MET A 673 14.13 13.67 9.21
CA MET A 673 12.67 13.57 9.04
C MET A 673 11.95 14.92 9.15
N VAL A 674 12.47 15.84 9.95
CA VAL A 674 11.90 17.19 10.13
C VAL A 674 12.43 18.16 9.09
N LEU A 675 13.75 18.24 8.92
CA LEU A 675 14.40 19.33 8.17
C LEU A 675 14.39 19.13 6.65
N GLU A 676 14.62 17.91 6.16
CA GLU A 676 14.68 17.68 4.71
C GLU A 676 13.38 18.05 3.99
N PRO A 677 12.17 17.68 4.49
CA PRO A 677 10.93 18.04 3.83
C PRO A 677 10.57 19.53 3.95
N LEU A 678 11.15 20.27 4.88
CA LEU A 678 11.01 21.73 4.95
C LEU A 678 11.73 22.42 3.79
N PHE A 679 12.87 21.86 3.36
CA PHE A 679 13.68 22.36 2.26
C PHE A 679 13.41 21.65 0.93
N ASP A 680 12.18 21.17 0.72
CA ASP A 680 11.72 20.62 -0.56
C ASP A 680 11.51 21.73 -1.60
N ALA A 681 11.89 21.47 -2.86
CA ALA A 681 11.85 22.47 -3.93
C ALA A 681 10.40 22.89 -4.29
N ALA A 682 9.47 21.95 -4.34
CA ALA A 682 8.07 22.24 -4.65
C ALA A 682 7.41 23.02 -3.50
N LYS A 683 7.73 22.68 -2.24
CA LYS A 683 7.25 23.40 -1.05
C LYS A 683 7.76 24.83 -1.04
N SER A 684 9.06 25.06 -1.24
CA SER A 684 9.66 26.41 -1.25
C SER A 684 9.04 27.29 -2.33
N THR A 685 8.87 26.76 -3.55
CA THR A 685 8.21 27.44 -4.65
C THR A 685 6.77 27.79 -4.32
N ARG A 686 6.01 26.85 -3.76
CA ARG A 686 4.64 27.09 -3.33
C ARG A 686 4.55 28.16 -2.24
N MET A 687 5.42 28.13 -1.22
CA MET A 687 5.43 29.14 -0.16
C MET A 687 5.65 30.56 -0.72
N ILE A 688 6.57 30.74 -1.68
CA ILE A 688 6.79 32.03 -2.35
C ILE A 688 5.54 32.47 -3.11
N ALA A 689 4.95 31.58 -3.91
CA ALA A 689 3.74 31.87 -4.68
C ALA A 689 2.53 32.22 -3.80
N LEU A 690 2.37 31.52 -2.67
CA LEU A 690 1.28 31.78 -1.73
C LEU A 690 1.49 33.10 -0.97
N ALA A 691 2.72 33.42 -0.54
CA ALA A 691 3.05 34.68 0.11
C ALA A 691 2.80 35.92 -0.78
N ALA A 692 3.04 35.78 -2.09
CA ALA A 692 2.71 36.82 -3.06
C ALA A 692 1.20 37.10 -3.20
N ARG A 693 0.36 36.12 -2.86
CA ARG A 693 -1.12 36.21 -2.92
C ARG A 693 -1.74 36.61 -1.59
N GLN A 694 -1.11 36.21 -0.47
CA GLN A 694 -1.55 36.48 0.89
C GLN A 694 -0.34 36.83 1.78
N PRO A 695 -0.08 38.11 2.01
CA PRO A 695 1.10 38.54 2.79
C PRO A 695 1.13 38.04 4.22
N ASP A 696 -0.02 37.74 4.81
CA ASP A 696 -0.16 37.30 6.21
C ASP A 696 0.18 35.81 6.41
N THR A 697 0.47 35.04 5.37
CA THR A 697 0.83 33.61 5.47
C THR A 697 2.24 33.42 6.03
N LEU A 698 2.59 32.20 6.46
CA LEU A 698 3.97 31.83 6.78
C LEU A 698 4.82 31.92 5.50
N THR A 699 5.84 32.76 5.52
CA THR A 699 6.72 32.96 4.37
C THR A 699 7.92 32.01 4.38
N PHE A 700 8.53 31.75 3.21
CA PHE A 700 9.76 30.96 3.11
C PHE A 700 10.92 31.57 3.91
N PRO A 701 11.20 32.87 3.87
CA PRO A 701 12.19 33.49 4.74
C PRO A 701 11.93 33.27 6.23
N GLU A 702 10.68 33.42 6.70
CA GLU A 702 10.30 33.20 8.09
C GLU A 702 10.53 31.76 8.53
N MET A 703 10.21 30.79 7.68
CA MET A 703 10.51 29.37 7.94
C MET A 703 12.02 29.14 8.09
N VAL A 704 12.82 29.63 7.16
CA VAL A 704 14.30 29.51 7.21
C VAL A 704 14.85 30.17 8.49
N ASP A 705 14.39 31.36 8.81
CA ASP A 705 14.84 32.08 10.03
C ASP A 705 14.48 31.32 11.31
N THR A 706 13.32 30.66 11.34
CA THR A 706 12.91 29.79 12.44
C THR A 706 13.85 28.60 12.57
N VAL A 707 14.21 27.95 11.48
CA VAL A 707 15.20 26.86 11.47
C VAL A 707 16.56 27.36 11.98
N PHE A 708 17.01 28.53 11.56
CA PHE A 708 18.25 29.15 12.07
C PHE A 708 18.18 29.43 13.57
N ALA A 709 17.06 29.95 14.08
CA ALA A 709 16.87 30.25 15.51
C ALA A 709 17.03 29.00 16.38
N HIS A 710 16.54 27.85 15.91
CA HIS A 710 16.59 26.57 16.62
C HIS A 710 17.85 25.73 16.33
N SER A 711 18.68 26.10 15.40
CA SER A 711 19.92 25.38 15.03
C SER A 711 21.18 26.22 15.26
N TRP A 712 21.53 27.11 14.33
CA TRP A 712 22.78 27.88 14.30
C TRP A 712 22.82 29.05 15.31
N ASN A 713 21.66 29.64 15.59
CA ASN A 713 21.51 30.75 16.54
C ASN A 713 21.02 30.30 17.93
N ALA A 714 20.75 29.01 18.09
CA ALA A 714 20.35 28.46 19.39
C ALA A 714 21.46 28.65 20.44
N PRO A 715 21.12 28.81 21.74
CA PRO A 715 22.11 28.91 22.79
C PRO A 715 23.12 27.76 22.81
N ALA A 716 24.37 28.09 23.12
CA ALA A 716 25.49 27.11 23.17
C ALA A 716 25.63 26.42 24.55
N ASP A 717 24.62 26.49 25.37
CA ASP A 717 24.53 25.88 26.70
C ASP A 717 24.28 24.38 26.65
N GLY A 718 24.34 23.73 27.83
CA GLY A 718 24.11 22.32 28.01
C GLY A 718 25.37 21.46 28.15
N THR A 719 25.18 20.15 28.26
CA THR A 719 26.22 19.15 28.41
C THR A 719 27.03 18.95 27.11
N ALA A 720 28.13 18.17 27.18
CA ALA A 720 28.88 17.79 25.99
C ALA A 720 28.00 16.99 25.00
N SER A 721 27.07 16.16 25.51
CA SER A 721 26.09 15.42 24.71
C SER A 721 25.11 16.37 23.99
N ASP A 722 24.56 17.38 24.70
CA ASP A 722 23.65 18.36 24.11
C ASP A 722 24.33 19.12 22.96
N ARG A 723 25.58 19.53 23.15
CA ARG A 723 26.36 20.18 22.10
C ARG A 723 26.62 19.26 20.88
N ALA A 724 26.87 17.97 21.13
CA ALA A 724 27.03 16.99 20.04
C ALA A 724 25.75 16.81 19.25
N LEU A 725 24.60 16.67 19.94
CA LEU A 725 23.27 16.59 19.32
C LEU A 725 22.91 17.88 18.56
N ARG A 726 23.27 19.05 19.12
CA ARG A 726 23.09 20.33 18.43
C ARG A 726 23.87 20.39 17.12
N ARG A 727 25.13 19.93 17.09
CA ARG A 727 25.91 19.86 15.86
C ARG A 727 25.25 18.95 14.82
N VAL A 728 24.59 17.86 15.22
CA VAL A 728 23.82 17.01 14.29
C VAL A 728 22.71 17.81 13.63
N THR A 729 21.87 18.51 14.43
CA THR A 729 20.78 19.36 13.89
C THR A 729 21.31 20.45 12.96
N GLN A 730 22.40 21.11 13.35
CA GLN A 730 23.09 22.13 12.53
C GLN A 730 23.55 21.57 11.19
N GLN A 731 24.17 20.39 11.21
CA GLN A 731 24.68 19.75 9.99
C GLN A 731 23.54 19.36 9.05
N VAL A 732 22.47 18.77 9.57
CA VAL A 732 21.32 18.39 8.73
C VAL A 732 20.62 19.63 8.15
N ALA A 733 20.46 20.69 8.95
CA ALA A 733 19.90 21.95 8.44
C ALA A 733 20.76 22.55 7.31
N LEU A 734 22.08 22.58 7.51
CA LEU A 734 23.03 23.06 6.51
C LEU A 734 22.92 22.27 5.19
N GLU A 735 23.01 20.94 5.27
CA GLU A 735 22.96 20.06 4.11
C GLU A 735 21.63 20.22 3.35
N SER A 736 20.50 20.29 4.07
CA SER A 736 19.18 20.51 3.46
C SER A 736 19.09 21.85 2.73
N MET A 737 19.63 22.92 3.32
CA MET A 737 19.71 24.25 2.69
C MET A 737 20.61 24.25 1.45
N MET A 738 21.79 23.59 1.51
CA MET A 738 22.69 23.48 0.37
C MET A 738 22.06 22.68 -0.77
N ILE A 739 21.37 21.60 -0.48
CA ILE A 739 20.67 20.78 -1.48
C ILE A 739 19.62 21.64 -2.22
N LEU A 740 18.78 22.36 -1.47
CA LEU A 740 17.75 23.21 -2.08
C LEU A 740 18.37 24.40 -2.84
N GLY A 741 19.38 25.06 -2.26
CA GLY A 741 20.06 26.21 -2.88
C GLY A 741 20.80 25.86 -4.19
N GLY A 742 21.26 24.61 -4.34
CA GLY A 742 21.86 24.07 -5.57
C GLY A 742 20.86 23.48 -6.58
N SER A 743 19.56 23.41 -6.23
CA SER A 743 18.55 22.75 -7.06
C SER A 743 17.93 23.67 -8.11
N ASP A 744 18.01 23.26 -9.39
CA ASP A 744 17.33 23.97 -10.48
C ASP A 744 15.79 23.89 -10.39
N ALA A 745 15.25 22.97 -9.60
CA ALA A 745 13.80 22.82 -9.38
C ALA A 745 13.26 23.84 -8.35
N ALA A 746 14.11 24.49 -7.57
CA ALA A 746 13.71 25.50 -6.59
C ALA A 746 13.51 26.88 -7.26
N ALA A 747 12.54 27.66 -6.73
CA ALA A 747 12.32 29.02 -7.17
C ALA A 747 13.61 29.86 -7.02
N PRO A 748 13.90 30.76 -7.99
CA PRO A 748 15.11 31.61 -7.94
C PRO A 748 15.21 32.41 -6.64
N GLU A 749 14.10 32.93 -6.12
CA GLU A 749 14.03 33.71 -4.88
C GLU A 749 14.42 32.86 -3.66
N ALA A 750 13.95 31.58 -3.60
CA ALA A 750 14.33 30.66 -2.54
C ALA A 750 15.84 30.40 -2.55
N ARG A 751 16.39 30.12 -3.74
CA ARG A 751 17.81 29.89 -3.91
C ARG A 751 18.64 31.13 -3.49
N ALA A 752 18.26 32.32 -4.00
CA ALA A 752 18.95 33.54 -3.68
C ALA A 752 18.96 33.80 -2.16
N TYR A 753 17.83 33.64 -1.50
CA TYR A 753 17.72 33.81 -0.04
C TYR A 753 18.61 32.85 0.73
N LEU A 754 18.63 31.55 0.35
CA LEU A 754 19.48 30.54 0.99
C LEU A 754 20.97 30.83 0.79
N LEU A 755 21.39 31.21 -0.41
CA LEU A 755 22.81 31.53 -0.70
C LEU A 755 23.29 32.73 0.10
N ASP A 756 22.45 33.77 0.24
CA ASP A 756 22.73 34.94 1.10
C ASP A 756 22.86 34.55 2.59
N LYS A 757 21.91 33.75 3.10
CA LYS A 757 21.94 33.23 4.47
C LYS A 757 23.16 32.35 4.74
N LEU A 758 23.55 31.49 3.82
CA LEU A 758 24.73 30.63 3.95
C LEU A 758 26.02 31.44 3.91
N SER A 759 26.09 32.45 3.03
CA SER A 759 27.24 33.39 2.97
C SER A 759 27.42 34.10 4.32
N THR A 760 26.32 34.64 4.87
CA THR A 760 26.34 35.33 6.18
C THR A 760 26.74 34.35 7.31
N LEU A 761 26.24 33.10 7.28
CA LEU A 761 26.64 32.08 8.24
C LEU A 761 28.13 31.77 8.17
N ALA A 762 28.67 31.56 6.96
CA ALA A 762 30.11 31.30 6.76
C ALA A 762 30.99 32.42 7.34
N ALA A 763 30.64 33.68 7.06
CA ALA A 763 31.33 34.82 7.61
C ALA A 763 31.32 34.84 9.15
N THR A 764 30.18 34.53 9.76
CA THR A 764 30.02 34.46 11.20
C THR A 764 30.84 33.30 11.81
N LEU A 765 30.78 32.11 11.25
CA LEU A 765 31.44 30.91 11.77
C LEU A 765 32.96 30.94 11.63
N LYS A 766 33.47 31.69 10.70
CA LYS A 766 34.93 31.86 10.48
C LYS A 766 35.67 32.36 11.73
N THR A 767 35.02 33.22 12.49
CA THR A 767 35.57 33.83 13.71
C THR A 767 34.91 33.40 15.01
N LYS A 768 33.75 32.73 14.94
CA LYS A 768 32.99 32.30 16.10
C LYS A 768 33.70 31.17 16.86
N ALA A 769 34.13 31.43 18.09
CA ALA A 769 34.56 30.37 19.00
C ALA A 769 33.37 29.50 19.43
N GLY A 770 33.59 28.20 19.51
CA GLY A 770 32.64 27.26 20.10
C GLY A 770 32.85 27.14 21.64
N ALA A 771 31.89 26.52 22.32
CA ALA A 771 31.97 26.25 23.75
C ALA A 771 33.09 25.23 24.12
N ASP A 772 33.60 24.51 23.12
CA ASP A 772 34.71 23.54 23.26
C ASP A 772 35.54 23.47 21.95
N ALA A 773 36.66 22.76 22.02
CA ALA A 773 37.56 22.61 20.86
C ALA A 773 36.89 21.93 19.67
N LEU A 774 36.04 20.92 19.88
CA LEU A 774 35.31 20.21 18.81
C LEU A 774 34.32 21.14 18.13
N THR A 775 33.54 21.91 18.90
CA THR A 775 32.60 22.88 18.38
C THR A 775 33.30 24.02 17.59
N THR A 776 34.46 24.46 18.10
CA THR A 776 35.27 25.48 17.40
C THR A 776 35.79 24.94 16.06
N ALA A 777 36.31 23.70 16.07
CA ALA A 777 36.79 23.03 14.84
C ALA A 777 35.61 22.82 13.83
N PHE A 778 34.47 22.39 14.34
CA PHE A 778 33.24 22.21 13.54
C PHE A 778 32.80 23.53 12.87
N HIS A 779 32.76 24.64 13.63
CA HIS A 779 32.43 25.95 13.05
C HIS A 779 33.37 26.36 11.92
N ARG A 780 34.70 26.18 12.14
CA ARG A 780 35.71 26.53 11.12
C ARG A 780 35.60 25.64 9.89
N GLN A 781 35.33 24.33 10.06
CA GLN A 781 35.12 23.41 8.95
C GLN A 781 33.86 23.77 8.18
N THR A 782 32.74 23.98 8.87
CA THR A 782 31.47 24.41 8.26
C THR A 782 31.63 25.69 7.44
N ALA A 783 32.41 26.67 7.94
CA ALA A 783 32.68 27.90 7.17
C ALA A 783 33.43 27.60 5.87
N ARG A 784 34.36 26.63 5.86
CA ARG A 784 35.08 26.23 4.61
C ARG A 784 34.15 25.47 3.67
N ASP A 785 33.33 24.57 4.20
CA ASP A 785 32.37 23.76 3.41
C ASP A 785 31.35 24.65 2.69
N ILE A 786 30.83 25.68 3.41
CA ILE A 786 29.94 26.66 2.81
C ILE A 786 30.67 27.50 1.74
N ALA A 787 31.91 27.95 2.01
CA ALA A 787 32.67 28.70 1.05
C ALA A 787 32.93 27.93 -0.25
N HIS A 788 33.31 26.66 -0.14
CA HIS A 788 33.47 25.77 -1.28
C HIS A 788 32.12 25.51 -2.01
N TYR A 789 31.02 25.31 -1.26
CA TYR A 789 29.69 25.17 -1.85
C TYR A 789 29.31 26.41 -2.67
N LEU A 790 29.59 27.62 -2.18
CA LEU A 790 29.23 28.87 -2.85
C LEU A 790 30.00 29.14 -4.13
N GLU A 791 31.14 28.44 -4.38
CA GLU A 791 31.86 28.51 -5.65
C GLU A 791 31.05 27.93 -6.81
N ASP A 792 30.36 26.82 -6.60
CA ASP A 792 29.42 26.23 -7.56
C ASP A 792 28.32 25.48 -6.76
N PRO A 793 27.22 26.12 -6.38
CA PRO A 793 26.19 25.54 -5.55
C PRO A 793 25.56 24.29 -6.15
N LYS A 794 25.54 24.14 -7.46
CA LYS A 794 24.97 22.98 -8.13
C LYS A 794 25.90 21.77 -8.10
N ALA A 795 27.18 21.98 -8.41
CA ALA A 795 28.17 20.90 -8.44
C ALA A 795 28.57 20.44 -7.05
N ASN A 796 28.65 21.36 -6.08
CA ASN A 796 29.17 21.15 -4.75
C ASN A 796 28.08 20.87 -3.69
N ALA A 797 26.79 20.77 -4.09
CA ALA A 797 25.71 20.40 -3.18
C ALA A 797 25.90 18.97 -2.65
N PRO A 798 25.60 18.70 -1.36
CA PRO A 798 25.54 17.36 -0.82
C PRO A 798 24.51 16.50 -1.60
N LYS A 799 24.80 15.23 -1.80
CA LYS A 799 23.86 14.33 -2.51
C LYS A 799 22.66 13.95 -1.67
N THR A 800 22.85 13.81 -0.38
CA THR A 800 21.79 13.49 0.61
C THR A 800 22.15 14.18 1.92
N ALA A 801 21.16 14.70 2.64
CA ALA A 801 21.37 15.25 3.97
C ALA A 801 21.39 14.15 5.05
N THR A 802 20.63 13.09 4.88
CA THR A 802 20.60 11.92 5.76
C THR A 802 21.11 10.68 5.06
N PRO A 803 21.74 9.74 5.79
CA PRO A 803 21.98 8.42 5.24
C PRO A 803 20.65 7.87 4.74
N ALA A 804 20.59 7.46 3.47
CA ALA A 804 19.40 6.84 2.92
C ALA A 804 18.94 5.71 3.86
N TRP A 805 17.69 5.75 4.29
CA TRP A 805 17.05 4.61 4.94
C TRP A 805 17.24 3.43 4.01
N GLY A 806 18.06 2.47 4.47
CA GLY A 806 18.46 1.27 3.79
C GLY A 806 17.82 0.97 2.45
N LYS A 807 18.50 1.33 1.39
CA LYS A 807 18.25 0.74 0.07
C LYS A 807 18.99 -0.61 0.03
N GLY A 808 18.35 -1.65 0.52
CA GLY A 808 18.88 -3.00 0.45
C GLY A 808 17.83 -3.98 0.95
N PRO A 809 17.89 -5.22 0.46
CA PRO A 809 16.85 -6.24 0.71
C PRO A 809 16.69 -6.64 2.18
N ARG A 810 17.61 -6.21 3.04
CA ARG A 810 17.53 -6.23 4.48
C ARG A 810 18.25 -4.99 4.97
N SER A 811 17.57 -3.84 4.87
CA SER A 811 18.11 -2.65 5.49
C SER A 811 18.19 -2.92 6.98
N ARG A 812 19.38 -2.97 7.52
CA ARG A 812 19.66 -3.07 8.96
C ARG A 812 19.26 -1.80 9.72
N PHE A 813 18.56 -0.90 9.05
CA PHE A 813 17.88 0.25 9.65
C PHE A 813 16.44 -0.11 9.92
N PRO A 814 15.95 0.26 11.09
CA PRO A 814 14.54 0.27 11.30
C PRO A 814 13.95 1.18 10.25
N GLN A 815 13.33 0.60 9.24
CA GLN A 815 12.17 1.31 8.77
C GLN A 815 11.38 1.66 10.03
N PRO A 816 10.96 2.93 10.23
CA PRO A 816 10.07 3.24 11.31
C PRO A 816 9.01 2.18 11.28
N PRO A 817 8.67 1.54 12.41
CA PRO A 817 7.82 0.36 12.44
C PRO A 817 6.67 0.69 11.52
N GLY A 818 6.60 0.00 10.40
CA GLY A 818 5.82 0.41 9.24
C GLY A 818 4.38 0.66 9.61
N PRO A 819 3.59 1.06 8.64
CA PRO A 819 2.25 1.53 8.91
C PRO A 819 1.54 0.65 9.91
N PRO A 820 0.88 1.23 10.92
CA PRO A 820 0.11 0.45 11.89
C PRO A 820 -0.97 -0.39 11.23
N LEU A 821 -1.37 -0.05 10.02
CA LEU A 821 -2.41 -0.71 9.24
C LEU A 821 -1.93 -1.25 7.89
N GLY A 822 -0.94 -0.65 7.26
CA GLY A 822 -0.51 -1.02 5.91
C GLY A 822 -0.05 -2.46 5.74
#